data_54591cbcd3834839aac048c2bc55cd9d
#
_entry.id   54591cbcd3834839aac048c2bc55cd9d
#
_cell.length_a   1.000
_cell.length_b   1.000
_cell.length_c   1.000
_cell.angle_alpha   90.00
_cell.angle_beta   90.00
_cell.angle_gamma   90.00
#
_symmetry.space_group_name_H-M   'P 1'
#
loop_
_entity.id
_entity.type
_entity.pdbx_description
1 polymer ?
#
loop_
_entity_poly.entity_id
_entity_poly.type
_entity_poly.pdbx_seq_one_letter_code
_entity_poly.pdbx_strand_id
1 'polypeptide(L)'
;MKTKTKFALLVLYVMLLPFLAQANVIQQARTDANIYGHVIDKQNGEHLPYISIFVKGTMIGTTTDASGHYFLKNLPIGTLSIEVKSIGYRTVQKEIEVKANSTHELNFELEHDDVALDEVVVSANRNETQRKLAPNLVNVINSKLFETTQSVCLAQGLNFQPGVRTEDNCQNCGFTQVRINGLDGHYSQILINSRPVFSALNGVYGLEQIPVNMIDRVEVVRGGGSALFGASAIGGTINIITKEPTRNSAEVGHSFMSIGGKNSFDNATSANVSLVTDDNKAGFYAYGQNRYRQAFDHDGDGYSELPVIHNQTFGVNSFLRLSPYSKLTAQYHGIQEFRRGGNMLDRVAHEANIAEQVEHNIQGGGVSFDYISPNEKNRLNTYFSFQTTARKSYYGGIGEGSPEDKEAAQKAYGTTHDFTHVLGAQYIHSFEKLLFMPSDLTLGAEYNYDGLKDIIVGYDRNFRQKVRIGSVFFQNEWKNKRWSFLAGGRLDKHNLVSHVIFSPRLNLRFNPTEDINLRISYAGGFRAPQAFDEDLHIGLAGGERLVTKLADNLKEERSNSLSLSADFYHKFGNVQTNLLVEGFYTDLNDVFALKQLDQPDSQGNIVQERYNAYGAKVLGVNIEGKAMFTKWFSLQAGVTLQQSKYDEAIGWNDEVPQQKYHKMMRTPDTYGYFTATFTPLKRFTTSLTGNYTGSMLIGHNAGSGVEKPVAVNTPDFFAMNLKVAYDIPIYKSLTLQVNSGIQNITNAYQKDFDKGWNRDSNYIYGPSLPRSFFMGAKVIY
;
A
#
# COMPACT_ATOMS: atom_id res chain seq x y z
N MET A 1 -5.13 -37.80 -5.94
CA MET A 1 -4.84 -37.30 -4.58
C MET A 1 -3.47 -37.75 -4.03
N LYS A 2 -3.08 -39.03 -4.11
CA LYS A 2 -1.82 -39.54 -3.51
C LYS A 2 -0.51 -38.97 -4.06
N THR A 3 -0.45 -38.51 -5.32
CA THR A 3 0.79 -37.96 -5.93
C THR A 3 1.04 -36.50 -5.54
N LYS A 4 -0.01 -35.71 -5.34
CA LYS A 4 0.10 -34.27 -4.95
C LYS A 4 0.55 -34.10 -3.50
N THR A 5 0.11 -35.01 -2.62
CA THR A 5 0.53 -35.04 -1.21
C THR A 5 2.01 -35.44 -1.09
N LYS A 6 2.51 -36.33 -1.95
CA LYS A 6 3.94 -36.72 -1.96
C LYS A 6 4.84 -35.59 -2.45
N PHE A 7 4.40 -34.78 -3.43
CA PHE A 7 5.16 -33.63 -3.91
C PHE A 7 5.20 -32.50 -2.86
N ALA A 8 4.09 -32.21 -2.18
CA ALA A 8 4.04 -31.25 -1.09
C ALA A 8 4.92 -31.67 0.11
N LEU A 9 4.92 -32.98 0.44
CA LEU A 9 5.79 -33.55 1.46
C LEU A 9 7.29 -33.53 1.05
N LEU A 10 7.58 -33.72 -0.23
CA LEU A 10 8.96 -33.63 -0.76
C LEU A 10 9.47 -32.18 -0.72
N VAL A 11 8.62 -31.20 -1.09
CA VAL A 11 8.96 -29.77 -1.00
C VAL A 11 9.14 -29.35 0.46
N LEU A 12 8.26 -29.82 1.36
CA LEU A 12 8.39 -29.58 2.80
C LEU A 12 9.66 -30.23 3.37
N TYR A 13 9.99 -31.45 2.90
CA TYR A 13 11.21 -32.16 3.30
C TYR A 13 12.48 -31.47 2.78
N VAL A 14 12.48 -31.02 1.53
CA VAL A 14 13.60 -30.24 0.96
C VAL A 14 13.74 -28.87 1.64
N MET A 15 12.63 -28.25 2.06
CA MET A 15 12.66 -27.02 2.86
C MET A 15 13.12 -27.26 4.32
N LEU A 16 12.88 -28.46 4.87
CA LEU A 16 13.33 -28.86 6.21
C LEU A 16 14.77 -29.40 6.24
N LEU A 17 15.33 -29.81 5.09
CA LEU A 17 16.71 -30.29 4.99
C LEU A 17 17.76 -29.32 5.54
N PRO A 18 17.71 -27.99 5.30
CA PRO A 18 18.61 -27.04 5.96
C PRO A 18 18.43 -26.98 7.47
N PHE A 19 17.20 -27.20 7.97
CA PHE A 19 16.93 -27.27 9.41
C PHE A 19 17.48 -28.53 10.06
N LEU A 20 17.42 -29.67 9.36
CA LEU A 20 17.98 -30.93 9.83
C LEU A 20 19.53 -30.98 9.73
N ALA A 21 20.10 -30.29 8.74
CA ALA A 21 21.55 -30.17 8.59
C ALA A 21 22.19 -29.19 9.60
N GLN A 22 21.41 -28.25 10.16
CA GLN A 22 21.86 -27.31 11.20
C GLN A 22 21.34 -27.65 12.62
N ALA A 23 20.71 -28.80 12.81
CA ALA A 23 20.26 -29.28 14.13
C ALA A 23 21.40 -29.61 15.12
N ASN A 24 22.66 -29.44 14.73
CA ASN A 24 23.69 -29.06 15.69
C ASN A 24 23.44 -27.59 16.04
N VAL A 25 22.44 -27.34 16.90
CA VAL A 25 22.33 -26.09 17.66
C VAL A 25 23.68 -25.96 18.37
N ILE A 26 24.57 -25.19 17.76
CA ILE A 26 25.75 -24.67 18.44
C ILE A 26 25.11 -23.79 19.51
N GLN A 27 25.02 -24.33 20.72
CA GLN A 27 24.75 -23.59 21.93
C GLN A 27 25.93 -22.62 22.02
N GLN A 28 25.78 -21.45 21.37
CA GLN A 28 26.82 -20.43 21.35
C GLN A 28 27.02 -20.05 22.81
N ALA A 29 28.17 -20.44 23.36
CA ALA A 29 28.55 -20.08 24.72
C ALA A 29 28.34 -18.57 24.87
N ARG A 30 27.74 -18.15 25.99
CA ARG A 30 27.58 -16.72 26.26
C ARG A 30 28.93 -16.06 26.15
N THR A 31 29.04 -15.11 25.25
CA THR A 31 30.31 -14.42 25.01
C THR A 31 30.63 -13.43 26.12
N ASP A 32 29.58 -12.99 26.87
CA ASP A 32 29.60 -11.86 27.81
C ASP A 32 30.30 -10.62 27.25
N ALA A 33 30.25 -10.49 25.92
CA ALA A 33 30.77 -9.38 25.15
C ALA A 33 29.65 -8.36 24.96
N ASN A 34 29.80 -7.14 25.44
CA ASN A 34 28.73 -6.17 25.49
C ASN A 34 29.22 -4.78 25.00
N ILE A 35 28.28 -3.99 24.48
CA ILE A 35 28.47 -2.57 24.13
C ILE A 35 27.36 -1.77 24.79
N TYR A 36 27.70 -0.66 25.43
CA TYR A 36 26.78 0.33 25.94
C TYR A 36 27.19 1.72 25.46
N GLY A 37 26.30 2.68 25.57
CA GLY A 37 26.59 4.06 25.23
C GLY A 37 25.33 4.92 25.16
N HIS A 38 25.48 6.10 24.58
CA HIS A 38 24.39 7.03 24.35
C HIS A 38 24.42 7.58 22.92
N VAL A 39 23.27 8.05 22.49
CA VAL A 39 23.11 8.75 21.20
C VAL A 39 22.65 10.17 21.46
N ILE A 40 23.34 11.14 20.90
CA ILE A 40 23.04 12.57 21.05
C ILE A 40 22.82 13.24 19.71
N ASP A 41 22.06 14.32 19.73
CA ASP A 41 21.97 15.28 18.63
C ASP A 41 23.25 16.11 18.57
N LYS A 42 23.97 16.07 17.45
CA LYS A 42 25.24 16.76 17.24
C LYS A 42 25.12 18.29 17.33
N GLN A 43 23.93 18.85 17.09
CA GLN A 43 23.74 20.30 17.05
C GLN A 43 23.50 20.92 18.44
N ASN A 44 22.76 20.22 19.30
CA ASN A 44 22.33 20.75 20.59
C ASN A 44 22.83 19.93 21.79
N GLY A 45 23.44 18.75 21.53
CA GLY A 45 23.93 17.85 22.59
C GLY A 45 22.84 17.14 23.37
N GLU A 46 21.55 17.24 22.96
CA GLU A 46 20.47 16.54 23.63
C GLU A 46 20.55 15.04 23.36
N HIS A 47 20.31 14.25 24.40
CA HIS A 47 20.19 12.79 24.27
C HIS A 47 18.96 12.42 23.44
N LEU A 48 19.13 11.52 22.49
CA LEU A 48 18.10 11.10 21.56
C LEU A 48 17.48 9.79 22.02
N PRO A 49 16.23 9.80 22.48
CA PRO A 49 15.52 8.60 22.88
C PRO A 49 15.06 7.80 21.66
N TYR A 50 14.98 6.47 21.83
CA TYR A 50 14.34 5.55 20.89
C TYR A 50 14.99 5.45 19.51
N ILE A 51 16.29 5.71 19.43
CA ILE A 51 17.11 5.55 18.23
C ILE A 51 17.47 4.09 18.03
N SER A 52 17.29 3.56 16.84
CA SER A 52 17.62 2.17 16.51
C SER A 52 19.11 1.98 16.28
N ILE A 53 19.67 0.93 16.89
CA ILE A 53 21.09 0.57 16.85
C ILE A 53 21.19 -0.90 16.44
N PHE A 54 21.97 -1.17 15.40
CA PHE A 54 22.11 -2.50 14.82
C PHE A 54 23.58 -2.91 14.71
N VAL A 55 23.82 -4.20 14.87
CA VAL A 55 25.11 -4.81 14.49
C VAL A 55 24.99 -5.25 13.03
N LYS A 56 25.67 -4.52 12.14
CA LYS A 56 25.62 -4.76 10.70
C LYS A 56 25.98 -6.22 10.37
N GLY A 57 25.31 -6.80 9.37
CA GLY A 57 25.53 -8.20 8.98
C GLY A 57 24.95 -9.24 9.95
N THR A 58 24.20 -8.80 10.96
CA THR A 58 23.55 -9.68 11.94
C THR A 58 22.08 -9.33 12.10
N MET A 59 21.35 -10.15 12.86
CA MET A 59 19.99 -9.87 13.30
C MET A 59 19.94 -9.17 14.68
N ILE A 60 21.09 -8.76 15.22
CA ILE A 60 21.20 -8.12 16.54
C ILE A 60 20.94 -6.62 16.42
N GLY A 61 20.05 -6.10 17.26
CA GLY A 61 19.81 -4.67 17.39
C GLY A 61 19.09 -4.36 18.69
N THR A 62 19.08 -3.09 19.03
CA THR A 62 18.43 -2.49 20.20
C THR A 62 17.95 -1.09 19.86
N THR A 63 17.34 -0.40 20.83
CA THR A 63 17.03 1.03 20.74
C THR A 63 17.56 1.76 21.98
N THR A 64 17.80 3.07 21.85
CA THR A 64 18.03 3.88 23.05
C THR A 64 16.77 3.94 23.92
N ASP A 65 16.94 4.00 25.23
CA ASP A 65 15.85 4.22 26.17
C ASP A 65 15.35 5.67 26.18
N ALA A 66 14.44 6.02 27.07
CA ALA A 66 13.90 7.38 27.21
C ALA A 66 14.97 8.44 27.57
N SER A 67 16.12 8.02 28.09
CA SER A 67 17.27 8.89 28.42
C SER A 67 18.35 8.93 27.33
N GLY A 68 18.11 8.24 26.19
CA GLY A 68 19.02 8.20 25.07
C GLY A 68 20.19 7.22 25.21
N HIS A 69 20.15 6.32 26.21
CA HIS A 69 21.17 5.31 26.44
C HIS A 69 20.76 3.96 25.83
N TYR A 70 21.75 3.13 25.50
CA TYR A 70 21.53 1.81 24.93
C TYR A 70 22.48 0.76 25.49
N PHE A 71 22.09 -0.51 25.33
CA PHE A 71 22.89 -1.67 25.72
C PHE A 71 22.70 -2.82 24.73
N LEU A 72 23.81 -3.33 24.17
CA LEU A 72 23.89 -4.50 23.33
C LEU A 72 24.59 -5.63 24.10
N LYS A 73 23.97 -6.80 24.21
CA LYS A 73 24.44 -7.92 25.06
C LYS A 73 24.85 -9.13 24.21
N ASN A 74 25.81 -9.89 24.72
CA ASN A 74 26.21 -11.19 24.16
C ASN A 74 26.55 -11.13 22.66
N LEU A 75 27.36 -10.15 22.28
CA LEU A 75 27.74 -9.89 20.91
C LEU A 75 28.71 -10.95 20.36
N PRO A 76 28.75 -11.21 19.05
CA PRO A 76 29.82 -11.97 18.42
C PRO A 76 31.18 -11.34 18.69
N ILE A 77 32.20 -12.20 18.82
CA ILE A 77 33.59 -11.76 19.03
C ILE A 77 34.20 -11.37 17.69
N GLY A 78 35.02 -10.31 17.68
CA GLY A 78 35.72 -9.79 16.52
C GLY A 78 35.40 -8.33 16.22
N THR A 79 35.76 -7.86 15.04
CA THR A 79 35.44 -6.49 14.60
C THR A 79 33.99 -6.42 14.17
N LEU A 80 33.19 -5.64 14.90
CA LEU A 80 31.78 -5.40 14.61
C LEU A 80 31.58 -3.98 14.09
N SER A 81 30.70 -3.85 13.12
CA SER A 81 30.26 -2.57 12.62
C SER A 81 28.90 -2.24 13.23
N ILE A 82 28.85 -1.21 14.06
CA ILE A 82 27.62 -0.75 14.73
C ILE A 82 27.03 0.39 13.93
N GLU A 83 25.79 0.21 13.50
CA GLU A 83 25.03 1.17 12.69
C GLU A 83 23.88 1.76 13.49
N VAL A 84 23.76 3.09 13.48
CA VAL A 84 22.70 3.84 14.17
C VAL A 84 21.82 4.52 13.14
N LYS A 85 20.52 4.23 13.19
CA LYS A 85 19.51 4.71 12.23
C LYS A 85 18.32 5.33 12.96
N SER A 86 17.86 6.46 12.48
CA SER A 86 16.60 7.07 12.91
C SER A 86 16.00 7.92 11.80
N ILE A 87 14.67 7.99 11.76
CA ILE A 87 13.95 8.92 10.86
C ILE A 87 14.31 10.35 11.26
N GLY A 88 14.70 11.17 10.28
CA GLY A 88 15.11 12.56 10.50
C GLY A 88 16.57 12.74 10.89
N TYR A 89 17.39 11.67 10.87
CA TYR A 89 18.83 11.72 11.15
C TYR A 89 19.63 10.94 10.12
N ARG A 90 20.85 11.38 9.84
CA ARG A 90 21.80 10.61 9.01
C ARG A 90 22.25 9.36 9.72
N THR A 91 22.31 8.26 8.97
CA THR A 91 22.85 6.99 9.46
C THR A 91 24.33 7.16 9.81
N VAL A 92 24.72 6.74 11.01
CA VAL A 92 26.11 6.73 11.47
C VAL A 92 26.58 5.32 11.70
N GLN A 93 27.79 4.99 11.23
CA GLN A 93 28.40 3.68 11.38
C GLN A 93 29.76 3.84 12.05
N LYS A 94 30.07 3.00 13.05
CA LYS A 94 31.37 2.90 13.72
C LYS A 94 31.80 1.44 13.85
N GLU A 95 33.09 1.19 13.69
CA GLU A 95 33.69 -0.13 13.91
C GLU A 95 34.28 -0.23 15.31
N ILE A 96 34.14 -1.39 15.94
CA ILE A 96 34.68 -1.68 17.26
C ILE A 96 35.14 -3.13 17.34
N GLU A 97 36.31 -3.39 17.93
CA GLU A 97 36.80 -4.73 18.22
C GLU A 97 36.21 -5.20 19.55
N VAL A 98 35.48 -6.31 19.54
CA VAL A 98 34.79 -6.88 20.69
C VAL A 98 35.44 -8.19 21.09
N LYS A 99 35.80 -8.33 22.38
CA LYS A 99 36.42 -9.51 22.97
C LYS A 99 35.47 -10.21 23.94
N ALA A 100 35.65 -11.51 24.16
CA ALA A 100 34.90 -12.24 25.15
C ALA A 100 35.07 -11.62 26.56
N ASN A 101 34.00 -11.67 27.37
CA ASN A 101 33.97 -11.13 28.75
C ASN A 101 34.39 -9.67 28.84
N SER A 102 34.05 -8.86 27.84
CA SER A 102 34.37 -7.43 27.81
C SER A 102 33.12 -6.57 27.60
N THR A 103 33.13 -5.38 28.20
CA THR A 103 32.08 -4.38 27.97
C THR A 103 32.73 -3.09 27.51
N HIS A 104 32.30 -2.58 26.36
CA HIS A 104 32.85 -1.40 25.73
C HIS A 104 31.82 -0.26 25.72
N GLU A 105 32.30 0.98 25.88
CA GLU A 105 31.49 2.16 25.66
C GLU A 105 31.63 2.64 24.21
N LEU A 106 30.51 2.94 23.54
CA LEU A 106 30.49 3.47 22.19
C LEU A 106 29.36 4.48 22.04
N ASN A 107 29.71 5.75 21.91
CA ASN A 107 28.75 6.84 21.82
C ASN A 107 28.59 7.32 20.37
N PHE A 108 27.39 7.83 20.03
CA PHE A 108 27.08 8.34 18.70
C PHE A 108 26.53 9.75 18.74
N GLU A 109 26.92 10.54 17.73
CA GLU A 109 26.38 11.88 17.46
C GLU A 109 25.67 11.83 16.11
N LEU A 110 24.39 12.19 16.07
CA LEU A 110 23.59 12.19 14.86
C LEU A 110 23.39 13.60 14.33
N GLU A 111 23.54 13.75 13.02
CA GLU A 111 23.16 14.96 12.28
C GLU A 111 21.74 14.82 11.74
N HIS A 112 20.98 15.92 11.79
CA HIS A 112 19.65 15.94 11.18
C HIS A 112 19.69 15.66 9.68
N ASP A 113 18.77 14.82 9.21
CA ASP A 113 18.49 14.51 7.82
C ASP A 113 16.99 14.63 7.53
N ASP A 114 16.54 15.88 7.42
CA ASP A 114 15.12 16.18 7.31
C ASP A 114 14.54 15.95 5.90
N VAL A 115 15.41 15.68 4.93
CA VAL A 115 15.03 15.35 3.54
C VAL A 115 15.13 13.85 3.24
N ALA A 116 15.35 13.01 4.26
CA ALA A 116 15.35 11.55 4.20
C ALA A 116 16.36 10.95 3.18
N LEU A 117 17.61 11.45 3.22
CA LEU A 117 18.70 10.99 2.35
C LEU A 117 19.05 9.50 2.55
N ASP A 118 19.04 9.05 3.80
CA ASP A 118 19.51 7.71 4.20
C ASP A 118 18.35 6.73 4.50
N GLU A 119 17.13 7.03 4.02
CA GLU A 119 15.98 6.16 4.21
C GLU A 119 16.21 4.79 3.54
N VAL A 120 15.89 3.70 4.27
CA VAL A 120 16.07 2.32 3.78
C VAL A 120 14.79 1.81 3.15
N VAL A 121 14.94 1.23 1.96
CA VAL A 121 13.84 0.64 1.18
C VAL A 121 14.14 -0.82 0.82
N VAL A 122 13.10 -1.61 0.65
CA VAL A 122 13.19 -3.02 0.24
C VAL A 122 12.55 -3.26 -1.14
N SER A 123 11.65 -2.40 -1.57
CA SER A 123 10.88 -2.57 -2.82
C SER A 123 11.70 -2.34 -4.09
N ALA A 124 12.90 -1.79 -3.98
CA ALA A 124 13.75 -1.51 -5.13
C ALA A 124 14.29 -2.78 -5.80
N ASN A 125 14.75 -3.74 -5.00
CA ASN A 125 15.42 -4.97 -5.47
C ASN A 125 15.19 -6.18 -4.56
N ARG A 126 14.16 -6.13 -3.69
CA ARG A 126 13.86 -7.13 -2.65
C ARG A 126 15.00 -7.33 -1.64
N ASN A 127 15.85 -6.32 -1.47
CA ASN A 127 16.92 -6.29 -0.48
C ASN A 127 16.96 -4.91 0.19
N GLU A 128 17.30 -4.87 1.47
CA GLU A 128 17.47 -3.59 2.17
C GLU A 128 18.55 -2.75 1.49
N THR A 129 18.17 -1.56 1.05
CA THR A 129 19.07 -0.65 0.32
C THR A 129 18.73 0.78 0.71
N GLN A 130 19.74 1.63 0.90
CA GLN A 130 19.49 3.07 1.06
C GLN A 130 18.80 3.62 -0.18
N ARG A 131 17.75 4.44 -0.02
CA ARG A 131 16.95 5.00 -1.11
C ARG A 131 17.81 5.69 -2.18
N LYS A 132 18.83 6.44 -1.77
CA LYS A 132 19.75 7.11 -2.71
C LYS A 132 20.63 6.16 -3.51
N LEU A 133 20.88 4.95 -3.02
CA LEU A 133 21.65 3.91 -3.69
C LEU A 133 20.79 2.86 -4.39
N ALA A 134 19.47 2.97 -4.26
CA ALA A 134 18.52 2.06 -4.90
C ALA A 134 18.59 2.17 -6.44
N PRO A 135 18.55 1.03 -7.17
CA PRO A 135 18.67 1.02 -8.63
C PRO A 135 17.48 1.66 -9.34
N ASN A 136 16.32 1.71 -8.71
CA ASN A 136 15.13 2.42 -9.18
C ASN A 136 14.58 3.35 -8.10
N LEU A 137 13.73 4.28 -8.51
CA LEU A 137 13.10 5.22 -7.61
C LEU A 137 12.05 4.52 -6.74
N VAL A 138 12.16 4.73 -5.42
CA VAL A 138 11.16 4.32 -4.44
C VAL A 138 10.75 5.54 -3.64
N ASN A 139 9.46 5.83 -3.61
CA ASN A 139 8.91 6.85 -2.72
C ASN A 139 8.45 6.21 -1.43
N VAL A 140 8.65 6.91 -0.32
CA VAL A 140 8.33 6.41 1.02
C VAL A 140 7.34 7.34 1.71
N ILE A 141 6.26 6.75 2.20
CA ILE A 141 5.28 7.38 3.08
C ILE A 141 5.54 6.83 4.48
N ASN A 142 6.09 7.63 5.36
CA ASN A 142 6.37 7.22 6.73
C ASN A 142 5.17 7.48 7.66
N SER A 143 5.22 6.94 8.88
CA SER A 143 4.16 7.11 9.88
C SER A 143 3.89 8.57 10.24
N LYS A 144 4.91 9.45 10.18
CA LYS A 144 4.76 10.89 10.45
C LYS A 144 3.86 11.59 9.42
N LEU A 145 3.90 11.19 8.14
CA LEU A 145 3.01 11.75 7.12
C LEU A 145 1.54 11.42 7.41
N PHE A 146 1.25 10.17 7.81
CA PHE A 146 -0.12 9.78 8.21
C PHE A 146 -0.62 10.59 9.43
N GLU A 147 0.26 10.85 10.40
CA GLU A 147 -0.07 11.72 11.53
C GLU A 147 -0.31 13.17 11.08
N THR A 148 0.58 13.72 10.24
CA THR A 148 0.48 15.09 9.70
C THR A 148 -0.84 15.32 8.96
N THR A 149 -1.28 14.35 8.17
CA THR A 149 -2.48 14.42 7.34
C THR A 149 -3.76 13.97 8.06
N GLN A 150 -3.68 13.56 9.34
CA GLN A 150 -4.79 13.01 10.13
C GLN A 150 -5.43 11.78 9.45
N SER A 151 -4.63 10.97 8.77
CA SER A 151 -5.11 9.75 8.10
C SER A 151 -5.40 8.65 9.12
N VAL A 152 -6.54 7.97 9.00
CA VAL A 152 -6.92 6.84 9.86
C VAL A 152 -6.76 5.49 9.15
N CYS A 153 -6.62 5.49 7.82
CA CYS A 153 -6.38 4.32 6.99
C CYS A 153 -5.36 4.61 5.87
N LEU A 154 -4.89 3.55 5.21
CA LEU A 154 -3.90 3.63 4.14
C LEU A 154 -4.35 4.56 2.99
N ALA A 155 -5.59 4.41 2.50
CA ALA A 155 -6.11 5.16 1.36
C ALA A 155 -5.90 6.68 1.49
N GLN A 156 -6.15 7.24 2.67
CA GLN A 156 -6.06 8.68 2.91
C GLN A 156 -4.63 9.22 2.78
N GLY A 157 -3.62 8.45 3.22
CA GLY A 157 -2.22 8.87 3.14
C GLY A 157 -1.60 8.78 1.75
N LEU A 158 -2.13 7.93 0.87
CA LEU A 158 -1.60 7.72 -0.48
C LEU A 158 -1.71 8.96 -1.38
N ASN A 159 -2.67 9.84 -1.15
CA ASN A 159 -2.85 11.09 -1.90
C ASN A 159 -1.72 12.12 -1.73
N PHE A 160 -0.80 11.89 -0.80
CA PHE A 160 0.34 12.78 -0.53
C PHE A 160 1.64 12.27 -1.13
N GLN A 161 1.55 11.70 -2.34
CA GLN A 161 2.69 11.26 -3.15
C GLN A 161 2.49 11.67 -4.62
N PRO A 162 3.53 12.13 -5.32
CA PRO A 162 3.41 12.44 -6.74
C PRO A 162 3.13 11.15 -7.53
N GLY A 163 2.32 11.24 -8.56
CA GLY A 163 1.93 10.09 -9.39
C GLY A 163 0.92 9.15 -8.74
N VAL A 164 0.44 9.43 -7.53
CA VAL A 164 -0.54 8.57 -6.82
C VAL A 164 -1.80 9.37 -6.49
N ARG A 165 -2.96 8.80 -6.76
CA ARG A 165 -4.25 9.38 -6.43
C ARG A 165 -5.23 8.29 -6.00
N THR A 166 -5.94 8.50 -4.91
CA THR A 166 -7.11 7.68 -4.54
C THR A 166 -8.38 8.37 -4.97
N GLU A 167 -9.37 7.60 -5.37
CA GLU A 167 -10.69 8.09 -5.75
C GLU A 167 -11.79 7.15 -5.29
N ASP A 168 -12.95 7.70 -4.98
CA ASP A 168 -14.16 6.94 -4.72
C ASP A 168 -14.90 6.72 -6.04
N ASN A 169 -15.31 5.47 -6.30
CA ASN A 169 -15.95 5.06 -7.54
C ASN A 169 -17.41 4.64 -7.34
N CYS A 170 -17.94 4.71 -6.13
CA CYS A 170 -19.32 4.33 -5.84
C CYS A 170 -19.83 5.11 -4.63
N GLN A 171 -20.97 5.80 -4.77
CA GLN A 171 -21.63 6.53 -3.70
C GLN A 171 -22.21 5.58 -2.63
N ASN A 172 -22.80 4.46 -3.07
CA ASN A 172 -23.54 3.59 -2.15
C ASN A 172 -22.64 2.72 -1.29
N CYS A 173 -21.54 2.16 -1.83
CA CYS A 173 -20.65 1.27 -1.07
C CYS A 173 -19.32 1.92 -0.68
N GLY A 174 -18.98 3.08 -1.25
CA GLY A 174 -17.71 3.76 -0.98
C GLY A 174 -16.50 2.96 -1.48
N PHE A 175 -16.60 2.40 -2.67
CA PHE A 175 -15.47 1.72 -3.31
C PHE A 175 -14.37 2.70 -3.65
N THR A 176 -13.19 2.52 -3.04
CA THR A 176 -12.02 3.38 -3.21
C THR A 176 -10.92 2.67 -3.98
N GLN A 177 -10.45 3.27 -5.07
CA GLN A 177 -9.31 2.79 -5.86
C GLN A 177 -8.08 3.69 -5.72
N VAL A 178 -6.89 3.11 -5.97
CA VAL A 178 -5.64 3.87 -6.10
C VAL A 178 -5.20 3.86 -7.56
N ARG A 179 -4.95 5.02 -8.13
CA ARG A 179 -4.37 5.19 -9.46
C ARG A 179 -2.92 5.58 -9.36
N ILE A 180 -2.06 4.93 -10.15
CA ILE A 180 -0.63 5.26 -10.24
C ILE A 180 -0.32 5.73 -11.65
N ASN A 181 0.22 6.95 -11.78
CA ASN A 181 0.54 7.57 -13.07
C ASN A 181 -0.62 7.49 -14.08
N GLY A 182 -1.87 7.71 -13.62
CA GLY A 182 -3.07 7.71 -14.46
C GLY A 182 -3.58 6.32 -14.88
N LEU A 183 -2.94 5.24 -14.47
CA LEU A 183 -3.44 3.89 -14.66
C LEU A 183 -4.40 3.50 -13.55
N ASP A 184 -5.44 2.73 -13.90
CA ASP A 184 -6.48 2.27 -12.99
C ASP A 184 -5.94 1.39 -11.85
N GLY A 185 -6.71 1.28 -10.78
CA GLY A 185 -6.31 0.55 -9.57
C GLY A 185 -5.92 -0.90 -9.81
N HIS A 186 -6.56 -1.55 -10.77
CA HIS A 186 -6.27 -2.94 -11.14
C HIS A 186 -4.89 -3.15 -11.82
N TYR A 187 -4.21 -2.07 -12.20
CA TYR A 187 -2.80 -2.10 -12.65
C TYR A 187 -1.80 -1.89 -11.51
N SER A 188 -2.28 -1.73 -10.28
CA SER A 188 -1.46 -1.49 -9.10
C SER A 188 -1.41 -2.72 -8.21
N GLN A 189 -0.19 -3.22 -7.92
CA GLN A 189 0.01 -4.35 -7.01
C GLN A 189 0.16 -3.87 -5.58
N ILE A 190 -0.74 -4.32 -4.69
CA ILE A 190 -0.65 -4.05 -3.26
C ILE A 190 0.01 -5.23 -2.56
N LEU A 191 0.99 -4.95 -1.72
CA LEU A 191 1.78 -5.94 -0.99
C LEU A 191 1.77 -5.64 0.51
N ILE A 192 1.84 -6.69 1.32
CA ILE A 192 2.17 -6.59 2.75
C ILE A 192 3.52 -7.28 2.96
N ASN A 193 4.52 -6.55 3.46
CA ASN A 193 5.88 -7.03 3.66
C ASN A 193 6.46 -7.74 2.41
N SER A 194 6.26 -7.12 1.22
CA SER A 194 6.67 -7.64 -0.09
C SER A 194 5.97 -8.93 -0.54
N ARG A 195 4.78 -9.25 0.01
CA ARG A 195 3.99 -10.44 -0.32
C ARG A 195 2.67 -10.05 -0.98
N PRO A 196 2.36 -10.60 -2.17
CA PRO A 196 1.11 -10.33 -2.87
C PRO A 196 -0.05 -11.15 -2.29
N VAL A 197 -0.58 -10.74 -1.14
CA VAL A 197 -1.70 -11.42 -0.45
C VAL A 197 -3.07 -10.80 -0.77
N PHE A 198 -3.09 -9.69 -1.52
CA PHE A 198 -4.33 -9.09 -1.99
C PHE A 198 -4.85 -9.83 -3.22
N SER A 199 -6.04 -10.41 -3.09
CA SER A 199 -6.81 -10.99 -4.18
C SER A 199 -7.68 -9.95 -4.89
N ALA A 200 -8.37 -10.35 -5.95
CA ALA A 200 -9.38 -9.54 -6.60
C ALA A 200 -10.45 -9.03 -5.63
N LEU A 201 -10.91 -9.87 -4.70
CA LEU A 201 -11.95 -9.50 -3.73
C LEU A 201 -11.47 -8.41 -2.76
N ASN A 202 -10.21 -8.49 -2.32
CA ASN A 202 -9.64 -7.54 -1.37
C ASN A 202 -9.20 -6.22 -2.03
N GLY A 203 -9.04 -6.19 -3.35
CA GLY A 203 -8.73 -4.98 -4.11
C GLY A 203 -9.81 -3.91 -4.00
N VAL A 204 -11.07 -4.32 -3.84
CA VAL A 204 -12.23 -3.42 -3.79
C VAL A 204 -12.21 -2.48 -2.58
N TYR A 205 -12.00 -3.00 -1.37
CA TYR A 205 -12.09 -2.21 -0.13
C TYR A 205 -10.81 -2.22 0.72
N GLY A 206 -9.82 -3.01 0.34
CA GLY A 206 -8.64 -3.30 1.15
C GLY A 206 -7.84 -2.07 1.59
N LEU A 207 -7.80 -1.02 0.77
CA LEU A 207 -7.05 0.20 1.11
C LEU A 207 -7.62 0.95 2.32
N GLU A 208 -8.95 0.94 2.50
CA GLU A 208 -9.59 1.56 3.66
C GLU A 208 -9.60 0.66 4.89
N GLN A 209 -9.45 -0.66 4.69
CA GLN A 209 -9.45 -1.66 5.76
C GLN A 209 -8.13 -1.71 6.55
N ILE A 210 -7.03 -1.22 5.96
CA ILE A 210 -5.71 -1.22 6.59
C ILE A 210 -5.54 -0.02 7.49
N PRO A 211 -5.46 -0.21 8.83
CA PRO A 211 -5.31 0.87 9.79
C PRO A 211 -3.87 1.39 9.83
N VAL A 212 -3.72 2.69 10.04
CA VAL A 212 -2.39 3.35 10.07
C VAL A 212 -1.49 2.83 11.19
N ASN A 213 -2.05 2.39 12.34
CA ASN A 213 -1.26 1.89 13.45
C ASN A 213 -0.55 0.55 13.16
N MET A 214 -0.96 -0.18 12.12
CA MET A 214 -0.25 -1.36 11.60
C MET A 214 1.02 -0.97 10.81
N ILE A 215 1.06 0.24 10.23
CA ILE A 215 2.01 0.64 9.20
C ILE A 215 3.25 1.28 9.83
N ASP A 216 4.44 0.77 9.49
CA ASP A 216 5.72 1.44 9.71
C ASP A 216 5.96 2.48 8.62
N ARG A 217 5.93 2.03 7.37
CA ARG A 217 6.02 2.86 6.18
C ARG A 217 5.33 2.19 4.99
N VAL A 218 5.04 2.98 3.96
CA VAL A 218 4.58 2.48 2.67
C VAL A 218 5.60 2.85 1.61
N GLU A 219 6.07 1.86 0.87
CA GLU A 219 7.00 2.04 -0.24
C GLU A 219 6.24 1.98 -1.56
N VAL A 220 6.31 3.04 -2.35
CA VAL A 220 5.65 3.14 -3.65
C VAL A 220 6.71 3.11 -4.75
N VAL A 221 6.63 2.09 -5.60
CA VAL A 221 7.41 1.97 -6.83
C VAL A 221 6.46 2.23 -8.00
N ARG A 222 6.73 3.25 -8.79
CA ARG A 222 5.94 3.60 -9.98
C ARG A 222 6.50 2.93 -11.22
N GLY A 223 5.63 2.66 -12.20
CA GLY A 223 5.99 1.91 -13.40
C GLY A 223 6.08 0.40 -13.17
N GLY A 224 6.48 -0.36 -14.18
CA GLY A 224 6.44 -1.82 -14.17
C GLY A 224 7.20 -2.47 -13.01
N GLY A 225 6.50 -3.22 -12.18
CA GLY A 225 7.04 -3.99 -11.04
C GLY A 225 6.94 -5.50 -11.19
N SER A 226 6.35 -5.98 -12.32
CA SER A 226 6.05 -7.41 -12.50
C SER A 226 7.26 -8.32 -12.45
N ALA A 227 8.42 -7.85 -12.86
CA ALA A 227 9.68 -8.60 -12.77
C ALA A 227 10.08 -8.99 -11.33
N LEU A 228 9.57 -8.29 -10.32
CA LEU A 228 9.80 -8.63 -8.91
C LEU A 228 8.56 -9.23 -8.24
N PHE A 229 7.39 -8.62 -8.50
CA PHE A 229 6.18 -8.86 -7.71
C PHE A 229 5.10 -9.63 -8.46
N GLY A 230 5.30 -9.92 -9.76
CA GLY A 230 4.39 -10.74 -10.57
C GLY A 230 3.27 -9.96 -11.22
N ALA A 231 2.15 -10.64 -11.47
CA ALA A 231 1.00 -10.11 -12.19
C ALA A 231 0.43 -8.83 -11.54
N SER A 232 -0.18 -7.98 -12.35
CA SER A 232 -0.84 -6.72 -11.97
C SER A 232 0.06 -5.57 -11.52
N ALA A 233 1.39 -5.73 -11.46
CA ALA A 233 2.33 -4.66 -11.16
C ALA A 233 2.72 -3.88 -12.45
N ILE A 234 1.74 -3.41 -13.20
CA ILE A 234 1.92 -2.65 -14.44
C ILE A 234 2.12 -1.15 -14.15
N GLY A 235 1.18 -0.55 -13.43
CA GLY A 235 1.20 0.87 -13.04
C GLY A 235 2.19 1.13 -11.92
N GLY A 236 2.36 0.16 -11.03
CA GLY A 236 3.27 0.24 -9.90
C GLY A 236 2.99 -0.77 -8.80
N THR A 237 3.73 -0.59 -7.72
CA THR A 237 3.62 -1.44 -6.53
C THR A 237 3.52 -0.56 -5.29
N ILE A 238 2.57 -0.87 -4.42
CA ILE A 238 2.39 -0.27 -3.10
C ILE A 238 2.72 -1.34 -2.06
N ASN A 239 3.86 -1.24 -1.42
CA ASN A 239 4.34 -2.21 -0.44
C ASN A 239 4.19 -1.65 0.98
N ILE A 240 3.31 -2.25 1.75
CA ILE A 240 3.04 -1.89 3.14
C ILE A 240 4.02 -2.64 4.02
N ILE A 241 4.92 -1.92 4.65
CA ILE A 241 5.83 -2.47 5.65
C ILE A 241 5.18 -2.32 7.02
N THR A 242 4.97 -3.43 7.70
CA THR A 242 4.32 -3.44 9.01
C THR A 242 5.30 -3.14 10.12
N LYS A 243 4.81 -2.53 11.22
CA LYS A 243 5.63 -2.24 12.40
C LYS A 243 6.17 -3.52 13.01
N GLU A 244 7.47 -3.56 13.28
CA GLU A 244 8.12 -4.57 14.12
C GLU A 244 8.29 -4.03 15.54
N PRO A 245 8.21 -4.88 16.57
CA PRO A 245 8.51 -4.46 17.93
C PRO A 245 10.01 -4.13 18.06
N THR A 246 10.32 -2.92 18.48
CA THR A 246 11.71 -2.45 18.68
C THR A 246 12.01 -2.06 20.11
N ARG A 247 10.98 -1.71 20.88
CA ARG A 247 11.05 -1.29 22.30
C ARG A 247 9.74 -1.57 23.01
N ASN A 248 9.76 -1.49 24.33
CA ASN A 248 8.54 -1.53 25.14
C ASN A 248 7.82 -0.18 25.01
N SER A 249 6.59 -0.20 24.50
CA SER A 249 5.76 0.99 24.32
C SER A 249 4.29 0.62 24.23
N ALA A 250 3.42 1.57 24.51
CA ALA A 250 1.98 1.42 24.34
C ALA A 250 1.39 2.75 23.85
N GLU A 251 0.37 2.67 23.03
CA GLU A 251 -0.36 3.82 22.54
C GLU A 251 -1.86 3.52 22.47
N VAL A 252 -2.69 4.45 22.96
CA VAL A 252 -4.15 4.39 22.81
C VAL A 252 -4.60 5.76 22.35
N GLY A 253 -5.36 5.79 21.26
CA GLY A 253 -5.88 7.04 20.69
C GLY A 253 -7.35 6.95 20.31
N HIS A 254 -8.01 8.07 20.34
CA HIS A 254 -9.38 8.27 19.83
C HIS A 254 -9.44 9.52 18.98
N SER A 255 -10.08 9.39 17.82
CA SER A 255 -10.38 10.50 16.91
C SER A 255 -11.88 10.57 16.65
N PHE A 256 -12.43 11.76 16.74
CA PHE A 256 -13.81 12.07 16.43
C PHE A 256 -13.85 13.10 15.31
N MET A 257 -14.73 12.92 14.32
CA MET A 257 -14.92 13.85 13.20
C MET A 257 -16.41 14.07 12.96
N SER A 258 -16.82 15.35 12.83
CA SER A 258 -18.12 15.75 12.33
C SER A 258 -18.03 16.01 10.82
N ILE A 259 -18.75 15.24 10.02
CA ILE A 259 -18.73 15.30 8.56
C ILE A 259 -19.71 16.40 8.09
N GLY A 260 -19.22 17.31 7.25
CA GLY A 260 -20.02 18.37 6.65
C GLY A 260 -20.61 19.37 7.65
N GLY A 261 -20.19 19.34 8.92
CA GLY A 261 -20.84 20.14 9.98
C GLY A 261 -22.30 19.73 10.28
N LYS A 262 -22.71 18.55 9.80
CA LYS A 262 -24.04 17.94 10.02
C LYS A 262 -23.96 16.86 11.11
N ASN A 263 -25.08 16.22 11.42
CA ASN A 263 -25.18 15.12 12.40
C ASN A 263 -24.68 13.78 11.84
N SER A 264 -23.55 13.79 11.14
CA SER A 264 -22.87 12.59 10.68
C SER A 264 -21.45 12.57 11.25
N PHE A 265 -21.07 11.46 11.87
CA PHE A 265 -19.83 11.36 12.63
C PHE A 265 -18.97 10.17 12.17
N ASP A 266 -17.65 10.34 12.23
CA ASP A 266 -16.67 9.28 12.06
C ASP A 266 -15.83 9.19 13.34
N ASN A 267 -15.87 8.04 14.00
CA ASN A 267 -15.16 7.74 15.24
C ASN A 267 -14.14 6.64 15.00
N ALA A 268 -12.88 6.87 15.37
CA ALA A 268 -11.84 5.87 15.28
C ALA A 268 -11.07 5.77 16.59
N THR A 269 -11.13 4.60 17.22
CA THR A 269 -10.33 4.26 18.40
C THR A 269 -9.25 3.28 17.99
N SER A 270 -8.00 3.57 18.30
CA SER A 270 -6.86 2.71 18.00
C SER A 270 -6.03 2.44 19.24
N ALA A 271 -5.44 1.25 19.32
CA ALA A 271 -4.51 0.88 20.38
C ALA A 271 -3.39 0.05 19.79
N ASN A 272 -2.19 0.17 20.37
CA ASN A 272 -1.09 -0.74 20.09
C ASN A 272 -0.20 -0.92 21.33
N VAL A 273 0.49 -2.05 21.37
CA VAL A 273 1.49 -2.37 22.38
C VAL A 273 2.66 -3.07 21.73
N SER A 274 3.86 -2.70 22.11
CA SER A 274 5.12 -3.28 21.68
C SER A 274 5.88 -3.76 22.90
N LEU A 275 6.30 -5.01 22.91
CA LEU A 275 7.08 -5.64 23.97
C LEU A 275 8.31 -6.31 23.36
N VAL A 276 9.47 -6.10 23.97
CA VAL A 276 10.73 -6.68 23.53
C VAL A 276 11.48 -7.19 24.77
N THR A 277 12.10 -8.36 24.65
CA THR A 277 12.96 -8.90 25.73
C THR A 277 14.23 -8.04 25.91
N ASP A 278 14.79 -8.00 27.11
CA ASP A 278 15.97 -7.19 27.43
C ASP A 278 17.21 -7.52 26.58
N ASP A 279 17.30 -8.73 26.05
CA ASP A 279 18.35 -9.17 25.15
C ASP A 279 17.95 -9.05 23.66
N ASN A 280 16.80 -8.44 23.37
CA ASN A 280 16.23 -8.28 22.03
C ASN A 280 16.12 -9.57 21.21
N LYS A 281 16.04 -10.74 21.85
CA LYS A 281 15.86 -12.02 21.14
C LYS A 281 14.45 -12.26 20.67
N ALA A 282 13.46 -11.75 21.40
CA ALA A 282 12.07 -11.88 21.03
C ALA A 282 11.34 -10.55 21.17
N GLY A 283 10.38 -10.32 20.30
CA GLY A 283 9.52 -9.15 20.34
C GLY A 283 8.11 -9.48 19.88
N PHE A 284 7.17 -8.71 20.41
CA PHE A 284 5.75 -8.84 20.15
C PHE A 284 5.12 -7.46 19.98
N TYR A 285 4.46 -7.22 18.87
CA TYR A 285 3.69 -6.02 18.57
C TYR A 285 2.23 -6.42 18.35
N ALA A 286 1.30 -5.88 19.12
CA ALA A 286 -0.12 -6.04 18.88
C ALA A 286 -0.74 -4.68 18.61
N TYR A 287 -1.73 -4.66 17.74
CA TYR A 287 -2.48 -3.45 17.38
C TYR A 287 -3.96 -3.78 17.17
N GLY A 288 -4.80 -2.77 17.33
CA GLY A 288 -6.21 -2.86 17.04
C GLY A 288 -6.80 -1.51 16.70
N GLN A 289 -7.88 -1.51 15.93
CA GLN A 289 -8.68 -0.33 15.60
C GLN A 289 -10.16 -0.70 15.57
N ASN A 290 -11.00 0.20 16.09
CA ASN A 290 -12.44 0.19 15.88
C ASN A 290 -12.83 1.53 15.28
N ARG A 291 -13.36 1.52 14.06
CA ARG A 291 -13.85 2.70 13.34
C ARG A 291 -15.33 2.56 13.05
N TYR A 292 -16.09 3.58 13.39
CA TYR A 292 -17.49 3.69 13.05
C TYR A 292 -17.77 5.04 12.40
N ARG A 293 -18.15 5.03 11.11
CA ARG A 293 -18.60 6.19 10.35
C ARG A 293 -20.09 6.03 10.06
N GLN A 294 -20.86 7.05 10.38
CA GLN A 294 -22.25 7.16 9.98
C GLN A 294 -22.35 7.52 8.49
N ALA A 295 -23.46 7.18 7.87
CA ALA A 295 -23.75 7.64 6.52
C ALA A 295 -23.84 9.16 6.47
N PHE A 296 -23.49 9.74 5.32
CA PHE A 296 -23.63 11.16 5.08
C PHE A 296 -24.46 11.38 3.82
N ASP A 297 -25.58 12.07 3.99
CA ASP A 297 -26.47 12.57 2.95
C ASP A 297 -26.14 14.06 2.73
N HIS A 298 -25.59 14.38 1.55
CA HIS A 298 -25.11 15.71 1.23
C HIS A 298 -26.25 16.68 0.91
N ASP A 299 -27.18 16.27 0.09
CA ASP A 299 -28.22 17.14 -0.48
C ASP A 299 -29.59 17.01 0.20
N GLY A 300 -29.74 16.04 1.11
CA GLY A 300 -30.92 15.88 1.94
C GLY A 300 -32.07 15.14 1.25
N ASP A 301 -31.75 14.33 0.23
CA ASP A 301 -32.74 13.55 -0.52
C ASP A 301 -33.10 12.20 0.17
N GLY A 302 -32.43 11.88 1.28
CA GLY A 302 -32.60 10.65 2.04
C GLY A 302 -31.73 9.48 1.55
N TYR A 303 -30.83 9.72 0.60
CA TYR A 303 -29.86 8.75 0.08
C TYR A 303 -28.43 9.18 0.42
N SER A 304 -27.58 8.24 0.75
CA SER A 304 -26.22 8.55 1.21
C SER A 304 -25.24 8.73 0.04
N GLU A 305 -24.37 9.76 0.11
CA GLU A 305 -23.16 9.91 -0.71
C GLU A 305 -21.94 9.29 -0.05
N LEU A 306 -21.97 9.10 1.29
CA LEU A 306 -20.98 8.30 1.99
C LEU A 306 -21.68 7.20 2.78
N PRO A 307 -21.24 5.93 2.64
CA PRO A 307 -21.88 4.81 3.34
C PRO A 307 -21.54 4.78 4.84
N VAL A 308 -22.34 4.07 5.60
CA VAL A 308 -21.98 3.59 6.93
C VAL A 308 -20.76 2.67 6.80
N ILE A 309 -19.80 2.84 7.69
CA ILE A 309 -18.67 1.92 7.86
C ILE A 309 -18.57 1.54 9.33
N HIS A 310 -18.49 0.23 9.60
CA HIS A 310 -18.07 -0.28 10.89
C HIS A 310 -16.92 -1.26 10.66
N ASN A 311 -15.70 -0.84 10.95
CA ASN A 311 -14.48 -1.62 10.73
C ASN A 311 -13.81 -1.91 12.06
N GLN A 312 -13.54 -3.19 12.33
CA GLN A 312 -12.80 -3.67 13.49
C GLN A 312 -11.60 -4.47 13.02
N THR A 313 -10.42 -4.02 13.39
CA THR A 313 -9.16 -4.67 13.02
C THR A 313 -8.38 -5.01 14.27
N PHE A 314 -7.81 -6.20 14.28
CA PHE A 314 -6.83 -6.66 15.26
C PHE A 314 -5.68 -7.36 14.54
N GLY A 315 -4.47 -7.18 15.01
CA GLY A 315 -3.33 -7.91 14.49
C GLY A 315 -2.15 -7.99 15.44
N VAL A 316 -1.25 -8.92 15.11
CA VAL A 316 -0.01 -9.15 15.86
C VAL A 316 1.15 -9.34 14.87
N ASN A 317 2.32 -8.87 15.27
CA ASN A 317 3.59 -9.11 14.61
C ASN A 317 4.63 -9.50 15.68
N SER A 318 5.33 -10.59 15.49
CA SER A 318 6.30 -11.09 16.44
C SER A 318 7.55 -11.59 15.75
N PHE A 319 8.68 -11.49 16.43
CA PHE A 319 9.91 -12.09 15.97
C PHE A 319 10.59 -12.91 17.06
N LEU A 320 11.38 -13.88 16.63
CA LEU A 320 12.30 -14.65 17.45
C LEU A 320 13.66 -14.75 16.72
N ARG A 321 14.72 -14.21 17.33
CA ARG A 321 16.08 -14.38 16.84
C ARG A 321 16.62 -15.72 17.36
N LEU A 322 16.78 -16.67 16.44
CA LEU A 322 17.26 -18.01 16.77
C LEU A 322 18.77 -18.03 16.97
N SER A 323 19.45 -17.11 16.28
CA SER A 323 20.89 -16.87 16.40
C SER A 323 21.22 -15.41 16.04
N PRO A 324 22.47 -14.93 16.20
CA PRO A 324 22.89 -13.63 15.69
C PRO A 324 22.63 -13.45 14.19
N TYR A 325 22.48 -14.52 13.45
CA TYR A 325 22.38 -14.54 11.97
C TYR A 325 21.05 -15.04 11.45
N SER A 326 20.10 -15.40 12.30
CA SER A 326 18.81 -15.94 11.88
C SER A 326 17.65 -15.41 12.70
N LYS A 327 16.54 -15.06 12.03
CA LYS A 327 15.32 -14.52 12.61
C LYS A 327 14.09 -15.24 12.03
N LEU A 328 13.17 -15.62 12.90
CA LEU A 328 11.83 -16.06 12.55
C LEU A 328 10.86 -14.92 12.85
N THR A 329 10.00 -14.59 11.89
CA THR A 329 8.93 -13.59 12.05
C THR A 329 7.58 -14.27 11.81
N ALA A 330 6.60 -13.98 12.66
CA ALA A 330 5.22 -14.43 12.49
C ALA A 330 4.27 -13.25 12.63
N GLN A 331 3.29 -13.18 11.73
CA GLN A 331 2.29 -12.12 11.71
C GLN A 331 0.90 -12.70 11.51
N TYR A 332 -0.09 -12.03 12.09
CA TYR A 332 -1.50 -12.34 11.91
C TYR A 332 -2.33 -11.07 12.00
N HIS A 333 -3.40 -10.99 11.22
CA HIS A 333 -4.41 -9.94 11.33
C HIS A 333 -5.80 -10.50 11.04
N GLY A 334 -6.79 -9.94 11.73
CA GLY A 334 -8.20 -10.16 11.49
C GLY A 334 -8.91 -8.83 11.28
N ILE A 335 -9.81 -8.77 10.29
CA ILE A 335 -10.61 -7.59 9.96
C ILE A 335 -12.06 -8.02 9.84
N GLN A 336 -12.95 -7.32 10.54
CA GLN A 336 -14.39 -7.41 10.36
C GLN A 336 -14.89 -6.05 9.91
N GLU A 337 -15.60 -6.01 8.80
CA GLU A 337 -16.13 -4.77 8.26
C GLU A 337 -17.57 -4.94 7.80
N PHE A 338 -18.39 -3.97 8.15
CA PHE A 338 -19.73 -3.76 7.62
C PHE A 338 -19.75 -2.42 6.90
N ARG A 339 -20.28 -2.41 5.67
CA ARG A 339 -20.57 -1.20 4.89
C ARG A 339 -21.97 -1.24 4.36
N ARG A 340 -22.65 -0.08 4.36
CA ARG A 340 -23.95 0.06 3.74
C ARG A 340 -24.21 1.51 3.33
N GLY A 341 -24.65 1.69 2.08
CA GLY A 341 -25.20 2.92 1.59
C GLY A 341 -26.49 2.71 0.79
N GLY A 342 -27.00 3.79 0.25
CA GLY A 342 -28.34 3.88 -0.31
C GLY A 342 -29.27 4.62 0.65
N ASN A 343 -30.51 4.14 0.78
CA ASN A 343 -31.51 4.75 1.68
C ASN A 343 -32.05 3.75 2.71
N MET A 344 -33.01 4.21 3.57
CA MET A 344 -33.65 3.38 4.60
C MET A 344 -32.65 2.54 5.41
N LEU A 345 -31.58 3.20 5.90
CA LEU A 345 -30.45 2.55 6.55
C LEU A 345 -30.80 1.86 7.88
N ASP A 346 -31.97 2.16 8.45
CA ASP A 346 -32.57 1.55 9.64
C ASP A 346 -33.32 0.27 9.35
N ARG A 347 -33.55 -0.08 8.06
CA ARG A 347 -34.26 -1.30 7.63
C ARG A 347 -33.30 -2.32 7.04
N VAL A 348 -33.79 -3.55 6.82
CA VAL A 348 -33.04 -4.55 6.07
C VAL A 348 -32.83 -4.12 4.61
N ALA A 349 -31.72 -4.54 4.01
CA ALA A 349 -31.30 -4.01 2.71
C ALA A 349 -32.33 -4.19 1.58
N HIS A 350 -33.06 -5.31 1.55
CA HIS A 350 -34.06 -5.60 0.53
C HIS A 350 -35.39 -4.83 0.67
N GLU A 351 -35.56 -4.02 1.72
CA GLU A 351 -36.69 -3.10 1.88
C GLU A 351 -36.36 -1.68 1.40
N ALA A 352 -35.09 -1.39 1.13
CA ALA A 352 -34.65 -0.09 0.64
C ALA A 352 -34.98 0.08 -0.86
N ASN A 353 -35.17 1.34 -1.29
CA ASN A 353 -35.34 1.63 -2.72
C ASN A 353 -34.08 1.27 -3.49
N ILE A 354 -32.88 1.60 -2.93
CA ILE A 354 -31.58 1.13 -3.38
C ILE A 354 -30.68 0.89 -2.16
N ALA A 355 -29.97 -0.23 -2.14
CA ALA A 355 -28.97 -0.53 -1.13
C ALA A 355 -27.80 -1.31 -1.71
N GLU A 356 -26.61 -0.92 -1.31
CA GLU A 356 -25.40 -1.71 -1.45
C GLU A 356 -24.85 -1.98 -0.04
N GLN A 357 -24.78 -3.27 0.32
CA GLN A 357 -24.31 -3.71 1.63
C GLN A 357 -23.28 -4.80 1.49
N VAL A 358 -22.18 -4.69 2.23
CA VAL A 358 -21.19 -5.76 2.31
C VAL A 358 -20.74 -5.98 3.77
N GLU A 359 -20.57 -7.25 4.11
CA GLU A 359 -19.99 -7.70 5.37
C GLU A 359 -18.75 -8.54 5.05
N HIS A 360 -17.58 -8.09 5.49
CA HIS A 360 -16.32 -8.80 5.31
C HIS A 360 -15.83 -9.41 6.62
N ASN A 361 -15.35 -10.65 6.55
CA ASN A 361 -14.52 -11.28 7.56
C ASN A 361 -13.23 -11.73 6.90
N ILE A 362 -12.13 -11.04 7.22
CA ILE A 362 -10.82 -11.27 6.64
C ILE A 362 -9.89 -11.79 7.73
N GLN A 363 -9.16 -12.86 7.42
CA GLN A 363 -8.13 -13.43 8.27
C GLN A 363 -6.88 -13.59 7.42
N GLY A 364 -5.78 -13.03 7.86
CA GLY A 364 -4.53 -13.10 7.13
C GLY A 364 -3.33 -13.24 8.05
N GLY A 365 -2.21 -13.67 7.47
CA GLY A 365 -1.00 -13.79 8.23
C GLY A 365 0.12 -14.48 7.46
N GLY A 366 1.21 -14.73 8.15
CA GLY A 366 2.34 -15.40 7.54
C GLY A 366 3.48 -15.65 8.50
N VAL A 367 4.43 -16.43 8.02
CA VAL A 367 5.67 -16.74 8.72
C VAL A 367 6.82 -16.52 7.73
N SER A 368 7.90 -15.90 8.17
CA SER A 368 9.13 -15.78 7.40
C SER A 368 10.35 -16.17 8.23
N PHE A 369 11.32 -16.77 7.56
CA PHE A 369 12.62 -17.08 8.12
C PHE A 369 13.69 -16.35 7.32
N ASP A 370 14.51 -15.58 8.01
CA ASP A 370 15.63 -14.82 7.47
C ASP A 370 16.95 -15.37 8.01
N TYR A 371 17.90 -15.54 7.12
CA TYR A 371 19.26 -15.97 7.45
C TYR A 371 20.29 -15.13 6.70
N ILE A 372 21.34 -14.72 7.40
CA ILE A 372 22.55 -14.06 6.84
C ILE A 372 23.75 -14.91 7.24
N SER A 373 24.62 -15.24 6.29
CA SER A 373 25.85 -15.95 6.65
C SER A 373 26.82 -15.04 7.44
N PRO A 374 27.65 -15.60 8.34
CA PRO A 374 28.59 -14.79 9.14
C PRO A 374 29.58 -13.95 8.33
N ASN A 375 29.86 -14.32 7.09
CA ASN A 375 30.69 -13.56 6.14
C ASN A 375 29.89 -12.56 5.31
N GLU A 376 28.60 -12.33 5.62
CA GLU A 376 27.65 -11.43 4.96
C GLU A 376 27.42 -11.70 3.45
N LYS A 377 28.06 -12.75 2.88
CA LYS A 377 27.98 -13.02 1.43
C LYS A 377 26.69 -13.70 1.00
N ASN A 378 26.02 -14.43 1.91
CA ASN A 378 24.82 -15.20 1.60
C ASN A 378 23.65 -14.75 2.46
N ARG A 379 22.49 -14.53 1.83
CA ARG A 379 21.23 -14.24 2.52
C ARG A 379 20.16 -15.16 1.98
N LEU A 380 19.35 -15.72 2.88
CA LEU A 380 18.20 -16.55 2.55
C LEU A 380 16.98 -15.99 3.24
N ASN A 381 15.90 -15.78 2.50
CA ASN A 381 14.58 -15.50 3.04
C ASN A 381 13.62 -16.56 2.51
N THR A 382 12.90 -17.22 3.41
CA THR A 382 11.78 -18.12 3.06
C THR A 382 10.53 -17.68 3.75
N TYR A 383 9.38 -17.81 3.10
CA TYR A 383 8.13 -17.30 3.63
C TYR A 383 6.91 -18.07 3.15
N PHE A 384 5.91 -18.07 4.00
CA PHE A 384 4.55 -18.46 3.72
C PHE A 384 3.62 -17.33 4.19
N SER A 385 2.69 -16.91 3.34
CA SER A 385 1.65 -15.93 3.70
C SER A 385 0.32 -16.40 3.16
N PHE A 386 -0.75 -16.08 3.87
CA PHE A 386 -2.12 -16.41 3.44
C PHE A 386 -3.09 -15.29 3.79
N GLN A 387 -4.20 -15.25 3.08
CA GLN A 387 -5.36 -14.46 3.44
C GLN A 387 -6.64 -15.22 3.01
N THR A 388 -7.64 -15.18 3.86
CA THR A 388 -8.99 -15.68 3.53
C THR A 388 -10.00 -14.59 3.78
N THR A 389 -10.97 -14.47 2.89
CA THR A 389 -12.05 -13.49 2.98
C THR A 389 -13.38 -14.19 2.80
N ALA A 390 -14.26 -14.03 3.76
CA ALA A 390 -15.67 -14.34 3.64
C ALA A 390 -16.45 -13.04 3.54
N ARG A 391 -17.21 -12.86 2.44
CA ARG A 391 -18.05 -11.70 2.21
C ARG A 391 -19.51 -12.13 2.09
N LYS A 392 -20.41 -11.43 2.79
CA LYS A 392 -21.82 -11.37 2.45
C LYS A 392 -22.06 -10.05 1.73
N SER A 393 -22.82 -10.08 0.65
CA SER A 393 -23.13 -8.90 -0.15
C SER A 393 -24.61 -8.78 -0.41
N TYR A 394 -25.04 -7.57 -0.60
CA TYR A 394 -26.35 -7.23 -1.14
C TYR A 394 -26.15 -6.07 -2.14
N TYR A 395 -26.65 -6.26 -3.34
CA TYR A 395 -26.64 -5.26 -4.41
C TYR A 395 -28.02 -5.23 -5.02
N GLY A 396 -28.89 -4.27 -4.64
CA GLY A 396 -30.26 -4.26 -5.09
C GLY A 396 -31.13 -3.18 -4.43
N GLY A 397 -32.41 -3.34 -4.63
CA GLY A 397 -33.43 -2.46 -4.06
C GLY A 397 -34.80 -2.75 -4.65
N ILE A 398 -35.83 -2.20 -4.02
CA ILE A 398 -37.24 -2.33 -4.50
C ILE A 398 -37.58 -1.29 -5.56
N GLY A 399 -36.66 -0.37 -5.93
CA GLY A 399 -36.95 0.69 -6.90
C GLY A 399 -38.21 1.49 -6.54
N GLU A 400 -39.19 1.52 -7.43
CA GLU A 400 -40.51 2.09 -7.18
C GLU A 400 -41.44 1.17 -6.37
N GLY A 401 -41.04 -0.08 -6.12
CA GLY A 401 -41.74 -1.01 -5.24
C GLY A 401 -42.80 -1.87 -5.92
N SER A 402 -42.64 -2.19 -7.21
CA SER A 402 -43.46 -3.18 -7.88
C SER A 402 -43.38 -4.55 -7.20
N PRO A 403 -44.34 -5.45 -7.37
CA PRO A 403 -44.25 -6.82 -6.84
C PRO A 403 -43.02 -7.58 -7.36
N GLU A 404 -42.67 -7.39 -8.62
CA GLU A 404 -41.52 -7.99 -9.30
C GLU A 404 -40.20 -7.45 -8.70
N ASP A 405 -40.08 -6.14 -8.45
CA ASP A 405 -38.92 -5.53 -7.83
C ASP A 405 -38.72 -6.05 -6.41
N LYS A 406 -39.80 -6.19 -5.63
CA LYS A 406 -39.73 -6.72 -4.26
C LYS A 406 -39.27 -8.15 -4.21
N GLU A 407 -39.70 -8.98 -5.17
CA GLU A 407 -39.25 -10.38 -5.28
C GLU A 407 -37.77 -10.43 -5.70
N ALA A 408 -37.37 -9.61 -6.68
CA ALA A 408 -35.98 -9.51 -7.12
C ALA A 408 -35.06 -9.04 -5.99
N ALA A 409 -35.46 -8.00 -5.22
CA ALA A 409 -34.74 -7.48 -4.10
C ALA A 409 -34.44 -8.54 -3.03
N GLN A 410 -35.43 -9.39 -2.70
CA GLN A 410 -35.23 -10.48 -1.73
C GLN A 410 -34.17 -11.50 -2.16
N LYS A 411 -33.92 -11.66 -3.47
CA LYS A 411 -32.99 -12.63 -4.05
C LYS A 411 -31.58 -12.03 -4.32
N ALA A 412 -31.38 -10.73 -4.09
CA ALA A 412 -30.14 -10.01 -4.42
C ALA A 412 -28.99 -10.22 -3.41
N TYR A 413 -29.16 -11.13 -2.45
CA TYR A 413 -28.10 -11.47 -1.48
C TYR A 413 -27.08 -12.42 -2.08
N GLY A 414 -25.81 -12.13 -1.81
CA GLY A 414 -24.67 -12.91 -2.27
C GLY A 414 -23.74 -13.36 -1.16
N THR A 415 -22.93 -14.35 -1.47
CA THR A 415 -21.83 -14.83 -0.62
C THR A 415 -20.59 -15.05 -1.45
N THR A 416 -19.47 -14.52 -0.98
CA THR A 416 -18.17 -14.72 -1.62
C THR A 416 -17.20 -15.34 -0.63
N HIS A 417 -16.44 -16.31 -1.09
CA HIS A 417 -15.31 -16.89 -0.34
C HIS A 417 -14.06 -16.82 -1.21
N ASP A 418 -13.02 -16.28 -0.62
CA ASP A 418 -11.72 -16.15 -1.25
C ASP A 418 -10.63 -16.70 -0.33
N PHE A 419 -9.65 -17.40 -0.92
CA PHE A 419 -8.48 -17.89 -0.22
C PHE A 419 -7.23 -17.72 -1.09
N THR A 420 -6.35 -16.86 -0.64
CA THR A 420 -5.05 -16.59 -1.27
C THR A 420 -3.92 -17.11 -0.39
N HIS A 421 -2.92 -17.72 -1.00
CA HIS A 421 -1.66 -18.00 -0.30
C HIS A 421 -0.46 -17.89 -1.22
N VAL A 422 0.66 -17.52 -0.61
CA VAL A 422 1.95 -17.35 -1.26
C VAL A 422 3.01 -18.13 -0.48
N LEU A 423 3.74 -18.98 -1.18
CA LEU A 423 4.91 -19.67 -0.66
C LEU A 423 6.12 -19.26 -1.51
N GLY A 424 7.21 -18.84 -0.87
CA GLY A 424 8.38 -18.41 -1.62
C GLY A 424 9.70 -18.57 -0.89
N ALA A 425 10.76 -18.56 -1.68
CA ALA A 425 12.13 -18.53 -1.21
C ALA A 425 12.96 -17.59 -2.09
N GLN A 426 13.85 -16.84 -1.46
CA GLN A 426 14.79 -15.93 -2.11
C GLN A 426 16.18 -16.15 -1.52
N TYR A 427 17.16 -16.27 -2.40
CA TYR A 427 18.57 -16.37 -2.05
C TYR A 427 19.35 -15.24 -2.71
N ILE A 428 20.22 -14.59 -1.95
CA ILE A 428 21.11 -13.53 -2.43
C ILE A 428 22.54 -13.95 -2.15
N HIS A 429 23.40 -13.85 -3.17
CA HIS A 429 24.84 -14.02 -3.04
C HIS A 429 25.57 -12.75 -3.45
N SER A 430 26.40 -12.23 -2.54
CA SER A 430 27.22 -11.06 -2.77
C SER A 430 28.63 -11.46 -3.23
N PHE A 431 28.98 -11.10 -4.47
CA PHE A 431 30.31 -11.27 -5.04
C PHE A 431 31.16 -10.03 -4.75
N GLU A 432 32.39 -10.23 -4.31
CA GLU A 432 33.37 -9.13 -4.20
C GLU A 432 33.64 -8.50 -5.58
N LYS A 433 33.63 -9.33 -6.62
CA LYS A 433 33.70 -8.92 -8.02
C LYS A 433 33.10 -9.99 -8.90
N LEU A 434 32.14 -9.65 -9.73
CA LEU A 434 31.61 -10.47 -10.82
C LEU A 434 31.76 -9.68 -12.12
N LEU A 435 32.50 -10.19 -13.08
CA LEU A 435 32.90 -9.54 -14.33
C LEU A 435 33.72 -8.25 -14.07
N PHE A 436 33.11 -7.12 -13.82
CA PHE A 436 33.79 -5.80 -13.76
C PHE A 436 33.63 -5.07 -12.43
N MET A 437 32.68 -5.47 -11.55
CA MET A 437 32.30 -4.72 -10.35
C MET A 437 31.78 -5.67 -9.25
N PRO A 438 31.77 -5.26 -7.96
CA PRO A 438 31.03 -5.98 -6.92
C PRO A 438 29.57 -6.15 -7.32
N SER A 439 28.94 -7.28 -6.99
CA SER A 439 27.56 -7.50 -7.37
C SER A 439 26.79 -8.38 -6.40
N ASP A 440 25.47 -8.19 -6.38
CA ASP A 440 24.52 -9.04 -5.68
C ASP A 440 23.69 -9.82 -6.71
N LEU A 441 23.81 -11.14 -6.70
CA LEU A 441 22.96 -12.05 -7.46
C LEU A 441 21.77 -12.45 -6.58
N THR A 442 20.56 -12.17 -7.03
CA THR A 442 19.32 -12.59 -6.39
C THR A 442 18.64 -13.65 -7.24
N LEU A 443 18.30 -14.77 -6.62
CA LEU A 443 17.51 -15.85 -7.20
C LEU A 443 16.30 -16.11 -6.31
N GLY A 444 15.14 -16.39 -6.90
CA GLY A 444 13.97 -16.73 -6.11
C GLY A 444 12.95 -17.55 -6.87
N ALA A 445 12.10 -18.20 -6.10
CA ALA A 445 10.96 -18.96 -6.60
C ALA A 445 9.74 -18.68 -5.71
N GLU A 446 8.57 -18.58 -6.34
CA GLU A 446 7.30 -18.33 -5.67
C GLU A 446 6.21 -19.23 -6.24
N TYR A 447 5.28 -19.61 -5.40
CA TYR A 447 4.01 -20.20 -5.78
C TYR A 447 2.88 -19.42 -5.18
N ASN A 448 2.02 -18.88 -6.05
CA ASN A 448 0.82 -18.13 -5.68
C ASN A 448 -0.43 -18.94 -6.01
N TYR A 449 -1.37 -18.96 -5.10
CA TYR A 449 -2.69 -19.54 -5.29
C TYR A 449 -3.75 -18.52 -4.86
N ASP A 450 -4.80 -18.38 -5.68
CA ASP A 450 -6.00 -17.61 -5.39
C ASP A 450 -7.22 -18.45 -5.80
N GLY A 451 -8.12 -18.70 -4.84
CA GLY A 451 -9.32 -19.52 -5.04
C GLY A 451 -10.56 -18.74 -4.64
N LEU A 452 -11.28 -18.24 -5.63
CA LEU A 452 -12.49 -17.43 -5.50
C LEU A 452 -13.76 -18.23 -5.81
N LYS A 453 -14.79 -18.03 -4.98
CA LYS A 453 -16.15 -18.51 -5.20
C LYS A 453 -17.13 -17.40 -4.85
N ASP A 454 -17.90 -16.93 -5.82
CA ASP A 454 -18.89 -15.86 -5.68
C ASP A 454 -20.26 -16.34 -6.15
N ILE A 455 -21.28 -16.26 -5.29
CA ILE A 455 -22.62 -16.77 -5.53
C ILE A 455 -23.64 -15.68 -5.19
N ILE A 456 -24.52 -15.37 -6.16
CA ILE A 456 -25.72 -14.56 -5.97
C ILE A 456 -26.86 -15.26 -6.68
N VAL A 457 -27.70 -15.95 -5.90
CA VAL A 457 -28.74 -16.85 -6.45
C VAL A 457 -29.74 -16.09 -7.32
N GLY A 458 -30.17 -14.90 -6.90
CA GLY A 458 -31.13 -14.09 -7.65
C GLY A 458 -30.60 -13.55 -8.98
N TYR A 459 -29.30 -13.56 -9.17
CA TYR A 459 -28.65 -13.14 -10.43
C TYR A 459 -28.11 -14.34 -11.22
N ASP A 460 -28.47 -15.56 -10.85
CA ASP A 460 -27.93 -16.82 -11.40
C ASP A 460 -26.38 -16.83 -11.45
N ARG A 461 -25.77 -16.07 -10.54
CA ARG A 461 -24.32 -15.92 -10.47
C ARG A 461 -23.72 -17.02 -9.60
N ASN A 462 -22.94 -17.90 -10.22
CA ASN A 462 -22.16 -18.94 -9.55
C ASN A 462 -20.76 -18.94 -10.16
N PHE A 463 -20.01 -17.92 -9.83
CA PHE A 463 -18.66 -17.75 -10.34
C PHE A 463 -17.63 -18.48 -9.48
N ARG A 464 -16.75 -19.25 -10.13
CA ARG A 464 -15.67 -19.96 -9.45
C ARG A 464 -14.39 -19.87 -10.27
N GLN A 465 -13.34 -19.38 -9.66
CA GLN A 465 -12.03 -19.29 -10.29
C GLN A 465 -10.95 -19.83 -9.37
N LYS A 466 -9.94 -20.46 -9.95
CA LYS A 466 -8.70 -20.90 -9.27
C LYS A 466 -7.53 -20.44 -10.09
N VAL A 467 -6.81 -19.48 -9.58
CA VAL A 467 -5.54 -18.99 -10.14
C VAL A 467 -4.39 -19.71 -9.47
N ARG A 468 -3.42 -20.16 -10.25
CA ARG A 468 -2.18 -20.78 -9.80
C ARG A 468 -1.03 -20.23 -10.63
N ILE A 469 -0.05 -19.67 -9.96
CA ILE A 469 1.10 -19.07 -10.62
C ILE A 469 2.36 -19.67 -9.99
N GLY A 470 3.13 -20.41 -10.79
CA GLY A 470 4.48 -20.82 -10.45
C GLY A 470 5.48 -19.87 -11.08
N SER A 471 6.41 -19.35 -10.30
CA SER A 471 7.30 -18.27 -10.72
C SER A 471 8.74 -18.54 -10.33
N VAL A 472 9.67 -18.13 -11.21
CA VAL A 472 11.10 -18.04 -10.92
C VAL A 472 11.57 -16.64 -11.31
N PHE A 473 12.29 -15.97 -10.44
CA PHE A 473 12.88 -14.68 -10.74
C PHE A 473 14.38 -14.68 -10.47
N PHE A 474 15.09 -13.88 -11.24
CA PHE A 474 16.52 -13.73 -11.13
C PHE A 474 16.93 -12.31 -11.48
N GLN A 475 17.92 -11.79 -10.81
CA GLN A 475 18.54 -10.50 -11.13
C GLN A 475 19.97 -10.46 -10.61
N ASN A 476 20.82 -9.71 -11.29
CA ASN A 476 22.13 -9.33 -10.79
C ASN A 476 22.27 -7.82 -10.79
N GLU A 477 22.71 -7.26 -9.66
CA GLU A 477 22.99 -5.84 -9.51
C GLU A 477 24.49 -5.64 -9.32
N TRP A 478 25.17 -5.11 -10.34
CA TRP A 478 26.56 -4.65 -10.26
C TRP A 478 26.55 -3.22 -9.68
N LYS A 479 27.20 -3.01 -8.55
CA LYS A 479 27.08 -1.73 -7.85
C LYS A 479 28.34 -1.29 -7.11
N ASN A 480 28.47 0.02 -7.05
CA ASN A 480 29.35 0.76 -6.15
C ASN A 480 28.66 2.08 -5.70
N LYS A 481 29.36 2.95 -4.98
CA LYS A 481 28.80 4.23 -4.56
C LYS A 481 28.31 5.10 -5.73
N ARG A 482 29.01 5.06 -6.88
CA ARG A 482 28.74 5.93 -8.03
C ARG A 482 27.80 5.30 -9.06
N TRP A 483 27.89 4.01 -9.29
CA TRP A 483 27.14 3.29 -10.32
C TRP A 483 26.36 2.12 -9.75
N SER A 484 25.18 1.86 -10.31
CA SER A 484 24.49 0.59 -10.19
C SER A 484 23.90 0.23 -11.54
N PHE A 485 24.18 -0.98 -12.00
CA PHE A 485 23.55 -1.60 -13.17
C PHE A 485 22.85 -2.87 -12.71
N LEU A 486 21.54 -2.95 -12.92
CA LEU A 486 20.74 -4.12 -12.60
C LEU A 486 20.14 -4.69 -13.87
N ALA A 487 20.29 -6.00 -14.08
CA ALA A 487 19.64 -6.76 -15.13
C ALA A 487 18.98 -7.99 -14.53
N GLY A 488 17.75 -8.27 -14.93
CA GLY A 488 17.02 -9.43 -14.42
C GLY A 488 15.69 -9.63 -15.09
N GLY A 489 14.95 -10.60 -14.60
CA GLY A 489 13.62 -10.90 -15.09
C GLY A 489 12.91 -11.96 -14.26
N ARG A 490 11.67 -12.20 -14.60
CA ARG A 490 10.79 -13.19 -13.97
C ARG A 490 10.12 -14.02 -15.05
N LEU A 491 10.01 -15.30 -14.80
CA LEU A 491 9.26 -16.26 -15.59
C LEU A 491 8.05 -16.72 -14.76
N ASP A 492 6.86 -16.48 -15.29
CA ASP A 492 5.60 -16.85 -14.65
C ASP A 492 4.87 -17.89 -15.49
N LYS A 493 4.49 -19.01 -14.89
CA LYS A 493 3.54 -19.96 -15.47
C LYS A 493 2.21 -19.83 -14.77
N HIS A 494 1.29 -19.13 -15.44
CA HIS A 494 -0.08 -18.93 -15.00
C HIS A 494 -0.97 -20.04 -15.58
N ASN A 495 -1.91 -20.58 -14.78
CA ASN A 495 -2.75 -21.70 -15.26
C ASN A 495 -3.80 -21.29 -16.30
N LEU A 496 -4.17 -20.01 -16.39
CA LEU A 496 -5.10 -19.48 -17.38
C LEU A 496 -4.39 -18.99 -18.66
N VAL A 497 -3.05 -19.07 -18.73
CA VAL A 497 -2.26 -18.68 -19.89
C VAL A 497 -1.48 -19.88 -20.41
N SER A 498 -1.55 -20.13 -21.72
CA SER A 498 -0.98 -21.33 -22.36
C SER A 498 0.55 -21.38 -22.33
N HIS A 499 1.21 -20.23 -22.42
CA HIS A 499 2.66 -20.08 -22.46
C HIS A 499 3.27 -19.56 -21.13
N VAL A 500 4.58 -19.53 -21.04
CA VAL A 500 5.31 -18.90 -19.94
C VAL A 500 5.47 -17.42 -20.25
N ILE A 501 5.14 -16.56 -19.28
CA ILE A 501 5.24 -15.11 -19.40
C ILE A 501 6.62 -14.70 -18.90
N PHE A 502 7.34 -13.91 -19.69
CA PHE A 502 8.62 -13.32 -19.29
C PHE A 502 8.46 -11.82 -19.06
N SER A 503 8.86 -11.35 -17.88
CA SER A 503 8.87 -9.94 -17.49
C SER A 503 10.31 -9.49 -17.27
N PRO A 504 10.94 -8.79 -18.25
CA PRO A 504 12.30 -8.28 -18.13
C PRO A 504 12.39 -7.05 -17.26
N ARG A 505 13.61 -6.77 -16.75
CA ARG A 505 13.92 -5.59 -15.97
C ARG A 505 15.36 -5.15 -16.18
N LEU A 506 15.55 -3.84 -16.45
CA LEU A 506 16.88 -3.21 -16.57
C LEU A 506 16.86 -1.87 -15.83
N ASN A 507 17.85 -1.64 -14.98
CA ASN A 507 17.97 -0.37 -14.26
C ASN A 507 19.44 0.11 -14.32
N LEU A 508 19.60 1.39 -14.53
CA LEU A 508 20.90 2.06 -14.44
C LEU A 508 20.78 3.25 -13.49
N ARG A 509 21.64 3.30 -12.49
CA ARG A 509 21.79 4.44 -11.59
C ARG A 509 23.21 5.01 -11.72
N PHE A 510 23.27 6.33 -11.80
CA PHE A 510 24.52 7.08 -11.81
C PHE A 510 24.47 8.23 -10.81
N ASN A 511 25.39 8.25 -9.88
CA ASN A 511 25.58 9.32 -8.90
C ASN A 511 26.86 10.09 -9.25
N PRO A 512 26.78 11.18 -10.02
CA PRO A 512 27.95 12.00 -10.33
C PRO A 512 28.59 12.60 -9.07
N THR A 513 27.76 12.94 -8.09
CA THR A 513 28.13 13.41 -6.74
C THR A 513 27.28 12.67 -5.70
N GLU A 514 27.53 12.91 -4.42
CA GLU A 514 26.70 12.39 -3.33
C GLU A 514 25.31 13.03 -3.30
N ASP A 515 25.14 14.18 -3.92
CA ASP A 515 23.91 14.98 -3.90
C ASP A 515 23.07 14.83 -5.17
N ILE A 516 23.54 14.09 -6.17
CA ILE A 516 22.84 13.92 -7.44
C ILE A 516 22.68 12.44 -7.76
N ASN A 517 21.44 12.00 -7.96
CA ASN A 517 21.13 10.64 -8.39
C ASN A 517 20.36 10.69 -9.71
N LEU A 518 20.89 10.08 -10.74
CA LEU A 518 20.25 9.90 -12.03
C LEU A 518 19.90 8.44 -12.21
N ARG A 519 18.68 8.13 -12.65
CA ARG A 519 18.22 6.75 -12.87
C ARG A 519 17.48 6.61 -14.17
N ILE A 520 17.69 5.47 -14.82
CA ILE A 520 16.92 4.99 -15.97
C ILE A 520 16.40 3.62 -15.59
N SER A 521 15.12 3.37 -15.74
CA SER A 521 14.50 2.09 -15.44
C SER A 521 13.60 1.65 -16.60
N TYR A 522 13.76 0.39 -17.02
CA TYR A 522 12.87 -0.29 -17.94
C TYR A 522 12.33 -1.56 -17.29
N ALA A 523 11.03 -1.79 -17.42
CA ALA A 523 10.40 -3.02 -16.94
C ALA A 523 9.23 -3.43 -17.83
N GLY A 524 9.16 -4.72 -18.14
CA GLY A 524 7.97 -5.37 -18.68
C GLY A 524 6.99 -5.74 -17.56
N GLY A 525 5.69 -5.65 -17.84
CA GLY A 525 4.63 -6.05 -16.93
C GLY A 525 3.55 -6.86 -17.65
N PHE A 526 2.70 -7.53 -16.88
CA PHE A 526 1.53 -8.22 -17.41
C PHE A 526 0.38 -8.26 -16.40
N ARG A 527 -0.84 -8.43 -16.92
CA ARG A 527 -2.06 -8.73 -16.17
C ARG A 527 -2.72 -9.95 -16.79
N ALA A 528 -3.00 -10.96 -15.98
CA ALA A 528 -3.56 -12.21 -16.47
C ALA A 528 -5.07 -12.10 -16.74
N PRO A 529 -5.64 -12.94 -17.61
CA PRO A 529 -7.07 -12.98 -17.92
C PRO A 529 -7.86 -13.67 -16.80
N GLN A 530 -8.00 -13.00 -15.67
CA GLN A 530 -8.73 -13.50 -14.48
C GLN A 530 -9.81 -12.51 -14.08
N ALA A 531 -10.72 -12.91 -13.18
CA ALA A 531 -11.66 -11.97 -12.57
C ALA A 531 -10.95 -10.97 -11.69
N PHE A 532 -11.42 -9.75 -11.71
CA PHE A 532 -10.89 -8.63 -10.96
C PHE A 532 -11.95 -8.09 -9.99
N ASP A 533 -11.55 -7.16 -9.17
CA ASP A 533 -12.40 -6.48 -8.19
C ASP A 533 -13.65 -5.84 -8.82
N GLU A 534 -13.50 -5.18 -9.96
CA GLU A 534 -14.63 -4.59 -10.69
C GLU A 534 -15.67 -5.62 -11.16
N ASP A 535 -15.27 -6.87 -11.43
CA ASP A 535 -16.20 -7.95 -11.80
C ASP A 535 -17.00 -8.47 -10.60
N LEU A 536 -16.55 -8.20 -9.39
CA LEU A 536 -17.15 -8.63 -8.13
C LEU A 536 -18.01 -7.54 -7.48
N HIS A 537 -17.99 -6.34 -8.04
CA HIS A 537 -18.85 -5.23 -7.70
C HIS A 537 -19.98 -5.13 -8.73
N ILE A 538 -21.22 -5.29 -8.29
CA ILE A 538 -22.38 -5.17 -9.17
C ILE A 538 -22.90 -3.75 -9.06
N GLY A 539 -22.65 -2.94 -10.08
CA GLY A 539 -23.25 -1.63 -10.23
C GLY A 539 -24.70 -1.77 -10.62
N LEU A 540 -25.61 -1.18 -9.87
CA LEU A 540 -27.01 -1.08 -10.21
C LEU A 540 -27.29 0.31 -10.78
N ALA A 541 -27.38 0.39 -12.11
CA ALA A 541 -28.02 1.50 -12.77
C ALA A 541 -29.45 1.06 -13.11
N GLY A 542 -30.45 1.66 -12.47
CA GLY A 542 -31.85 1.51 -12.88
C GLY A 542 -32.46 0.09 -12.81
N GLY A 543 -31.94 -0.81 -11.97
CA GLY A 543 -32.49 -2.16 -11.80
C GLY A 543 -32.02 -3.18 -12.84
N GLU A 544 -31.16 -2.80 -13.78
CA GLU A 544 -30.57 -3.72 -14.76
C GLU A 544 -29.45 -4.56 -14.12
N ARG A 545 -29.50 -5.86 -14.37
CA ARG A 545 -28.55 -6.83 -13.82
C ARG A 545 -27.41 -7.04 -14.80
N LEU A 546 -26.22 -6.59 -14.46
CA LEU A 546 -25.04 -6.68 -15.31
C LEU A 546 -24.12 -7.82 -14.86
N VAL A 547 -23.85 -8.79 -15.74
CA VAL A 547 -22.98 -9.95 -15.46
C VAL A 547 -21.81 -9.95 -16.42
N THR A 548 -20.58 -9.92 -15.90
CA THR A 548 -19.36 -9.98 -16.71
C THR A 548 -18.94 -11.45 -16.95
N LYS A 549 -18.66 -11.79 -18.22
CA LYS A 549 -18.03 -13.04 -18.66
C LYS A 549 -16.69 -12.76 -19.30
N LEU A 550 -15.78 -13.73 -19.25
CA LEU A 550 -14.49 -13.65 -19.94
C LEU A 550 -14.62 -14.27 -21.35
N ALA A 551 -14.07 -13.62 -22.37
CA ALA A 551 -13.99 -14.19 -23.72
C ALA A 551 -13.12 -15.45 -23.73
N ASP A 552 -13.49 -16.45 -24.53
CA ASP A 552 -12.77 -17.74 -24.60
C ASP A 552 -11.31 -17.60 -25.11
N ASN A 553 -11.02 -16.56 -25.89
CA ASN A 553 -9.71 -16.26 -26.48
C ASN A 553 -8.95 -15.17 -25.75
N LEU A 554 -9.36 -14.80 -24.53
CA LEU A 554 -8.76 -13.73 -23.78
C LEU A 554 -7.28 -14.02 -23.45
N LYS A 555 -6.39 -13.08 -23.82
CA LYS A 555 -4.94 -13.12 -23.57
C LYS A 555 -4.61 -12.24 -22.40
N GLU A 556 -3.39 -12.38 -21.87
CA GLU A 556 -2.88 -11.42 -20.90
C GLU A 556 -2.65 -10.04 -21.53
N GLU A 557 -2.93 -8.97 -20.79
CA GLU A 557 -2.43 -7.63 -21.09
C GLU A 557 -0.93 -7.57 -20.84
N ARG A 558 -0.20 -6.81 -21.66
CA ARG A 558 1.24 -6.60 -21.52
C ARG A 558 1.57 -5.12 -21.48
N SER A 559 2.64 -4.79 -20.73
CA SER A 559 3.14 -3.43 -20.68
C SER A 559 4.65 -3.35 -20.85
N ASN A 560 5.09 -2.23 -21.39
CA ASN A 560 6.48 -1.79 -21.39
C ASN A 560 6.54 -0.42 -20.72
N SER A 561 7.25 -0.32 -19.61
CA SER A 561 7.39 0.90 -18.85
C SER A 561 8.83 1.40 -18.88
N LEU A 562 9.02 2.68 -19.17
CA LEU A 562 10.29 3.39 -19.10
C LEU A 562 10.16 4.56 -18.14
N SER A 563 11.09 4.72 -17.21
CA SER A 563 11.18 5.89 -16.36
C SER A 563 12.60 6.47 -16.33
N LEU A 564 12.67 7.79 -16.26
CA LEU A 564 13.88 8.58 -16.11
C LEU A 564 13.71 9.44 -14.87
N SER A 565 14.62 9.39 -13.92
CA SER A 565 14.52 10.24 -12.72
C SER A 565 15.85 10.92 -12.40
N ALA A 566 15.73 12.16 -11.91
CA ALA A 566 16.81 12.95 -11.37
C ALA A 566 16.41 13.43 -9.97
N ASP A 567 17.27 13.16 -9.00
CA ASP A 567 17.04 13.43 -7.59
C ASP A 567 18.20 14.28 -7.09
N PHE A 568 17.91 15.54 -6.76
CA PHE A 568 18.90 16.56 -6.40
C PHE A 568 18.75 16.91 -4.93
N TYR A 569 19.83 16.81 -4.19
CA TYR A 569 19.93 17.24 -2.81
C TYR A 569 20.86 18.44 -2.74
N HIS A 570 20.44 19.49 -2.06
CA HIS A 570 21.29 20.66 -1.89
C HIS A 570 21.01 21.37 -0.57
N LYS A 571 22.06 21.93 0.01
CA LYS A 571 21.96 22.73 1.22
C LYS A 571 22.30 24.20 0.92
N PHE A 572 21.29 25.06 0.89
CA PHE A 572 21.45 26.52 0.73
C PHE A 572 21.57 27.16 2.11
N GLY A 573 22.79 27.37 2.58
CA GLY A 573 23.03 27.83 3.96
C GLY A 573 22.47 26.83 4.98
N ASN A 574 21.42 27.20 5.71
CA ASN A 574 20.77 26.32 6.69
C ASN A 574 19.54 25.57 6.10
N VAL A 575 19.11 25.87 4.88
CA VAL A 575 17.97 25.27 4.24
C VAL A 575 18.39 23.97 3.54
N GLN A 576 17.90 22.84 4.02
CA GLN A 576 18.07 21.56 3.33
C GLN A 576 16.95 21.40 2.28
N THR A 577 17.32 21.01 1.05
CA THR A 577 16.36 20.82 -0.03
C THR A 577 16.58 19.51 -0.76
N ASN A 578 15.48 18.96 -1.26
CA ASN A 578 15.48 17.88 -2.24
C ASN A 578 14.52 18.22 -3.37
N LEU A 579 14.96 18.06 -4.60
CA LEU A 579 14.13 18.17 -5.80
C LEU A 579 14.22 16.86 -6.57
N LEU A 580 13.09 16.22 -6.74
CA LEU A 580 12.94 15.02 -7.56
C LEU A 580 12.14 15.37 -8.82
N VAL A 581 12.65 14.98 -9.97
CA VAL A 581 11.94 15.02 -11.26
C VAL A 581 11.97 13.63 -11.87
N GLU A 582 10.81 13.11 -12.26
CA GLU A 582 10.67 11.81 -12.89
C GLU A 582 9.80 11.93 -14.15
N GLY A 583 10.34 11.59 -15.30
CA GLY A 583 9.58 11.35 -16.52
C GLY A 583 9.22 9.88 -16.64
N PHE A 584 8.00 9.57 -17.05
CA PHE A 584 7.52 8.20 -17.21
C PHE A 584 6.77 8.01 -18.53
N TYR A 585 6.87 6.81 -19.08
CA TYR A 585 6.14 6.33 -20.23
C TYR A 585 5.77 4.87 -20.04
N THR A 586 4.50 4.54 -20.25
CA THR A 586 4.00 3.15 -20.21
C THR A 586 3.16 2.90 -21.46
N ASP A 587 3.51 1.86 -22.20
CA ASP A 587 2.80 1.35 -23.36
C ASP A 587 2.09 0.06 -22.96
N LEU A 588 0.78 0.02 -23.15
CA LEU A 588 -0.09 -1.12 -22.85
C LEU A 588 -0.56 -1.76 -24.13
N ASN A 589 -0.53 -3.08 -24.19
CA ASN A 589 -0.98 -3.87 -25.33
C ASN A 589 -2.02 -4.88 -24.88
N ASP A 590 -2.97 -5.22 -25.76
CA ASP A 590 -4.04 -6.18 -25.49
C ASP A 590 -4.91 -5.77 -24.28
N VAL A 591 -5.20 -4.47 -24.13
CA VAL A 591 -5.95 -3.90 -23.00
C VAL A 591 -7.32 -4.53 -22.87
N PHE A 592 -7.74 -4.88 -21.65
CA PHE A 592 -9.07 -5.41 -21.43
C PHE A 592 -10.13 -4.33 -21.54
N ALA A 593 -11.15 -4.62 -22.34
CA ALA A 593 -12.36 -3.83 -22.47
C ALA A 593 -13.60 -4.69 -22.27
N LEU A 594 -14.71 -4.06 -22.01
CA LEU A 594 -16.01 -4.69 -21.89
C LEU A 594 -16.86 -4.33 -23.10
N LYS A 595 -17.61 -5.28 -23.62
CA LYS A 595 -18.65 -5.06 -24.61
C LYS A 595 -19.94 -5.75 -24.15
N GLN A 596 -21.06 -5.09 -24.29
CA GLN A 596 -22.36 -5.68 -24.04
C GLN A 596 -22.69 -6.68 -25.17
N LEU A 597 -23.23 -7.84 -24.80
CA LEU A 597 -23.73 -8.80 -25.77
C LEU A 597 -25.18 -8.46 -26.13
N ASP A 598 -25.54 -8.65 -27.42
CA ASP A 598 -26.86 -8.29 -27.96
C ASP A 598 -28.01 -9.05 -27.29
N GLN A 599 -27.74 -10.20 -26.66
CA GLN A 599 -28.74 -11.06 -26.06
C GLN A 599 -28.52 -11.19 -24.57
N PRO A 600 -29.53 -10.95 -23.74
CA PRO A 600 -29.49 -11.27 -22.34
C PRO A 600 -29.29 -12.77 -22.12
N ASP A 601 -28.84 -13.18 -20.96
CA ASP A 601 -28.75 -14.60 -20.60
C ASP A 601 -30.14 -15.20 -20.33
N SER A 602 -30.20 -16.49 -20.02
CA SER A 602 -31.45 -17.22 -19.77
C SER A 602 -32.27 -16.68 -18.59
N GLN A 603 -31.69 -15.81 -17.77
CA GLN A 603 -32.32 -15.18 -16.61
C GLN A 603 -32.69 -13.71 -16.88
N GLY A 604 -32.46 -13.22 -18.11
CA GLY A 604 -32.70 -11.82 -18.48
C GLY A 604 -31.63 -10.84 -17.98
N ASN A 605 -30.46 -11.35 -17.58
CA ASN A 605 -29.35 -10.47 -17.18
C ASN A 605 -28.65 -9.92 -18.42
N ILE A 606 -28.26 -8.65 -18.39
CA ILE A 606 -27.37 -8.05 -19.40
C ILE A 606 -25.98 -8.65 -19.24
N VAL A 607 -25.46 -9.25 -20.30
CA VAL A 607 -24.15 -9.88 -20.29
C VAL A 607 -23.13 -8.95 -20.94
N GLN A 608 -22.09 -8.61 -20.20
CA GLN A 608 -20.88 -7.98 -20.75
C GLN A 608 -19.77 -9.02 -20.92
N GLU A 609 -19.09 -9.00 -22.03
CA GLU A 609 -17.93 -9.84 -22.31
C GLU A 609 -16.65 -9.03 -22.21
N ARG A 610 -15.71 -9.49 -21.36
CA ARG A 610 -14.35 -8.95 -21.30
C ARG A 610 -13.54 -9.53 -22.45
N TYR A 611 -12.95 -8.69 -23.27
CA TYR A 611 -12.12 -9.05 -24.42
C TYR A 611 -10.86 -8.18 -24.47
N ASN A 612 -9.86 -8.60 -25.27
CA ASN A 612 -8.70 -7.75 -25.54
C ASN A 612 -9.06 -6.73 -26.63
N ALA A 613 -8.93 -5.45 -26.27
CA ALA A 613 -9.10 -4.33 -27.19
C ALA A 613 -7.73 -3.82 -27.69
N TYR A 614 -7.70 -2.57 -28.09
CA TYR A 614 -6.51 -1.88 -28.57
C TYR A 614 -5.53 -1.58 -27.45
N GLY A 615 -4.37 -1.03 -27.79
CA GLY A 615 -3.38 -0.55 -26.84
C GLY A 615 -3.76 0.77 -26.18
N ALA A 616 -3.00 1.14 -25.16
CA ALA A 616 -3.10 2.42 -24.50
C ALA A 616 -1.72 2.93 -24.09
N LYS A 617 -1.56 4.26 -24.03
CA LYS A 617 -0.32 4.92 -23.66
C LYS A 617 -0.55 5.91 -22.53
N VAL A 618 0.36 5.87 -21.57
CA VAL A 618 0.40 6.85 -20.49
C VAL A 618 1.80 7.43 -20.44
N LEU A 619 1.88 8.76 -20.40
CA LEU A 619 3.14 9.48 -20.29
C LEU A 619 2.97 10.71 -19.41
N GLY A 620 4.05 11.12 -18.75
CA GLY A 620 3.99 12.30 -17.91
C GLY A 620 5.27 12.59 -17.16
N VAL A 621 5.17 13.59 -16.29
CA VAL A 621 6.25 14.04 -15.41
C VAL A 621 5.72 14.20 -13.99
N ASN A 622 6.44 13.64 -13.05
CA ASN A 622 6.27 13.85 -11.61
C ASN A 622 7.36 14.79 -11.12
N ILE A 623 7.00 15.84 -10.40
CA ILE A 623 7.94 16.78 -9.78
C ILE A 623 7.61 16.82 -8.29
N GLU A 624 8.60 16.61 -7.43
CA GLU A 624 8.47 16.72 -5.98
C GLU A 624 9.59 17.59 -5.40
N GLY A 625 9.22 18.55 -4.58
CA GLY A 625 10.15 19.37 -3.82
C GLY A 625 9.96 19.18 -2.32
N LYS A 626 11.06 19.00 -1.59
CA LYS A 626 11.10 19.00 -0.12
C LYS A 626 12.08 20.07 0.32
N ALA A 627 11.67 20.88 1.30
CA ALA A 627 12.53 21.90 1.87
C ALA A 627 12.32 22.01 3.38
N MET A 628 13.41 21.94 4.13
CA MET A 628 13.44 22.35 5.52
C MET A 628 14.06 23.74 5.61
N PHE A 629 13.24 24.76 5.75
CA PHE A 629 13.66 26.15 5.82
C PHE A 629 14.31 26.48 7.17
N THR A 630 13.74 25.91 8.23
CA THR A 630 14.22 26.04 9.59
C THR A 630 13.90 24.78 10.38
N LYS A 631 14.42 24.62 11.60
CA LYS A 631 14.09 23.50 12.51
C LYS A 631 12.59 23.39 12.83
N TRP A 632 11.84 24.47 12.64
CA TRP A 632 10.42 24.57 12.97
C TRP A 632 9.50 24.67 11.75
N PHE A 633 10.05 24.75 10.52
CA PHE A 633 9.25 24.84 9.31
C PHE A 633 9.80 23.98 8.18
N SER A 634 8.97 23.04 7.72
CA SER A 634 9.23 22.20 6.55
C SER A 634 8.07 22.25 5.57
N LEU A 635 8.39 22.15 4.28
CA LEU A 635 7.45 22.10 3.16
C LEU A 635 7.79 20.93 2.25
N GLN A 636 6.80 20.13 1.88
CA GLN A 636 6.87 19.17 0.79
C GLN A 636 5.72 19.44 -0.16
N ALA A 637 5.99 19.45 -1.46
CA ALA A 637 4.97 19.60 -2.48
C ALA A 637 5.29 18.74 -3.69
N GLY A 638 4.27 18.20 -4.34
CA GLY A 638 4.42 17.41 -5.55
C GLY A 638 3.31 17.68 -6.54
N VAL A 639 3.66 17.62 -7.82
CA VAL A 639 2.72 17.75 -8.95
C VAL A 639 3.00 16.67 -10.00
N THR A 640 1.94 16.15 -10.56
CA THR A 640 1.94 15.23 -11.70
C THR A 640 1.28 15.90 -12.87
N LEU A 641 1.97 15.91 -13.99
CA LEU A 641 1.48 16.32 -15.32
C LEU A 641 1.50 15.09 -16.21
N GLN A 642 0.35 14.68 -16.74
CA GLN A 642 0.24 13.42 -17.46
C GLN A 642 -0.76 13.48 -18.61
N GLN A 643 -0.66 12.50 -19.50
CA GLN A 643 -1.62 12.22 -20.55
C GLN A 643 -1.84 10.70 -20.63
N SER A 644 -3.10 10.26 -20.54
CA SER A 644 -3.52 8.85 -20.64
C SER A 644 -4.49 8.71 -21.80
N LYS A 645 -4.10 7.91 -22.81
CA LYS A 645 -4.87 7.76 -24.04
C LYS A 645 -4.89 6.32 -24.55
N TYR A 646 -6.04 5.92 -25.08
CA TYR A 646 -6.15 4.74 -25.94
C TYR A 646 -5.57 5.02 -27.31
N ASP A 647 -5.00 4.01 -27.96
CA ASP A 647 -4.48 4.13 -29.33
C ASP A 647 -5.61 4.40 -30.34
N GLU A 648 -6.78 3.84 -30.11
CA GLU A 648 -8.00 4.12 -30.88
C GLU A 648 -9.09 4.70 -29.97
N ALA A 649 -10.01 5.46 -30.54
CA ALA A 649 -11.14 6.01 -29.80
C ALA A 649 -12.10 4.90 -29.39
N ILE A 650 -12.30 4.68 -28.08
CA ILE A 650 -13.15 3.63 -27.51
C ILE A 650 -14.49 4.22 -27.08
N GLY A 651 -15.58 3.51 -27.39
CA GLY A 651 -16.90 3.77 -26.83
C GLY A 651 -16.89 3.45 -25.32
N TRP A 652 -17.45 4.32 -24.52
CA TRP A 652 -17.51 4.14 -23.06
C TRP A 652 -18.83 3.56 -22.57
N ASN A 653 -19.87 3.66 -23.42
CA ASN A 653 -21.22 3.13 -23.14
C ASN A 653 -21.88 2.71 -24.47
N ASP A 654 -22.50 1.54 -24.48
CA ASP A 654 -23.07 0.92 -25.69
C ASP A 654 -24.38 1.58 -26.16
N GLU A 655 -25.10 2.28 -25.26
CA GLU A 655 -26.30 3.05 -25.65
C GLU A 655 -25.96 4.30 -26.46
N VAL A 656 -24.70 4.78 -26.36
CA VAL A 656 -24.21 5.96 -27.07
C VAL A 656 -22.93 5.65 -27.86
N PRO A 657 -22.96 4.68 -28.79
CA PRO A 657 -21.77 4.15 -29.48
C PRO A 657 -21.02 5.19 -30.31
N GLN A 658 -21.66 6.32 -30.62
CA GLN A 658 -21.02 7.47 -31.29
C GLN A 658 -20.11 8.27 -30.36
N GLN A 659 -20.27 8.17 -29.03
CA GLN A 659 -19.43 8.84 -28.05
C GLN A 659 -18.15 8.03 -27.82
N LYS A 660 -17.15 8.26 -28.64
CA LYS A 660 -15.84 7.59 -28.57
C LYS A 660 -14.76 8.58 -28.18
N TYR A 661 -13.88 8.15 -27.27
CA TYR A 661 -12.80 9.00 -26.76
C TYR A 661 -11.46 8.27 -26.79
N HIS A 662 -10.40 9.00 -27.17
CA HIS A 662 -9.03 8.55 -26.93
C HIS A 662 -8.60 8.72 -25.48
N LYS A 663 -9.14 9.75 -24.79
CA LYS A 663 -8.78 10.03 -23.40
C LYS A 663 -9.34 8.97 -22.47
N MET A 664 -8.49 8.41 -21.61
CA MET A 664 -8.92 7.49 -20.56
C MET A 664 -9.78 8.25 -19.54
N MET A 665 -10.91 7.66 -19.16
CA MET A 665 -11.81 8.27 -18.18
C MET A 665 -11.22 8.26 -16.78
N ARG A 666 -11.68 9.16 -15.90
CA ARG A 666 -11.25 9.33 -14.52
C ARG A 666 -9.75 9.60 -14.34
N THR A 667 -9.10 10.14 -15.39
CA THR A 667 -7.67 10.46 -15.38
C THR A 667 -7.46 11.95 -15.61
N PRO A 668 -7.26 12.76 -14.55
CA PRO A 668 -6.93 14.17 -14.68
C PRO A 668 -5.53 14.32 -15.27
N ASP A 669 -5.35 15.33 -16.15
CA ASP A 669 -4.04 15.61 -16.75
C ASP A 669 -3.08 16.27 -15.76
N THR A 670 -3.62 16.86 -14.67
CA THR A 670 -2.84 17.53 -13.63
C THR A 670 -3.44 17.24 -12.25
N TYR A 671 -2.58 16.81 -11.33
CA TYR A 671 -2.94 16.69 -9.90
C TYR A 671 -1.69 16.84 -9.03
N GLY A 672 -1.90 17.12 -7.76
CA GLY A 672 -0.77 17.33 -6.86
C GLY A 672 -1.16 17.53 -5.41
N TYR A 673 -0.17 17.71 -4.58
CA TYR A 673 -0.35 17.87 -3.15
C TYR A 673 0.71 18.81 -2.55
N PHE A 674 0.45 19.27 -1.34
CA PHE A 674 1.48 19.86 -0.48
C PHE A 674 1.23 19.50 0.98
N THR A 675 2.32 19.53 1.77
CA THR A 675 2.30 19.43 3.23
C THR A 675 3.27 20.45 3.82
N ALA A 676 2.76 21.37 4.64
CA ALA A 676 3.55 22.35 5.37
C ALA A 676 3.43 22.06 6.86
N THR A 677 4.56 21.84 7.54
CA THR A 677 4.60 21.52 8.96
C THR A 677 5.35 22.60 9.72
N PHE A 678 4.73 23.09 10.80
CA PHE A 678 5.27 24.10 11.71
C PHE A 678 5.38 23.51 13.12
N THR A 679 6.58 23.55 13.69
CA THR A 679 6.87 23.11 15.07
C THR A 679 7.60 24.22 15.83
N PRO A 680 6.96 25.41 16.02
CA PRO A 680 7.63 26.58 16.59
C PRO A 680 8.04 26.39 18.07
N LEU A 681 7.37 25.46 18.76
CA LEU A 681 7.63 25.09 20.14
C LEU A 681 7.84 23.56 20.22
N LYS A 682 8.64 23.10 21.15
CA LYS A 682 9.04 21.69 21.33
C LYS A 682 7.88 20.68 21.43
N ARG A 683 6.66 21.15 21.72
CA ARG A 683 5.47 20.31 21.95
C ARG A 683 4.25 20.69 21.13
N PHE A 684 4.40 21.67 20.27
CA PHE A 684 3.31 22.20 19.46
C PHE A 684 3.60 21.95 17.97
N THR A 685 2.69 21.31 17.28
CA THR A 685 2.77 21.06 15.85
C THR A 685 1.52 21.55 15.15
N THR A 686 1.71 22.30 14.08
CA THR A 686 0.65 22.67 13.16
C THR A 686 0.99 22.18 11.77
N SER A 687 0.01 21.61 11.08
CA SER A 687 0.18 21.11 9.72
C SER A 687 -0.91 21.70 8.82
N LEU A 688 -0.49 22.26 7.69
CA LEU A 688 -1.36 22.67 6.60
C LEU A 688 -1.07 21.75 5.42
N THR A 689 -2.09 21.04 4.94
CA THR A 689 -1.94 20.11 3.81
C THR A 689 -2.99 20.39 2.75
N GLY A 690 -2.75 19.99 1.52
CA GLY A 690 -3.73 20.18 0.46
C GLY A 690 -3.50 19.23 -0.71
N ASN A 691 -4.61 18.95 -1.41
CA ASN A 691 -4.65 18.15 -2.63
C ASN A 691 -5.36 18.92 -3.73
N TYR A 692 -4.76 18.94 -4.91
CA TYR A 692 -5.34 19.46 -6.15
C TYR A 692 -5.65 18.32 -7.10
N THR A 693 -6.83 18.31 -7.68
CA THR A 693 -7.24 17.40 -8.77
C THR A 693 -7.83 18.24 -9.88
N GLY A 694 -7.20 18.23 -11.03
CA GLY A 694 -7.67 18.93 -12.23
C GLY A 694 -8.87 18.23 -12.86
N SER A 695 -9.51 18.88 -13.82
CA SER A 695 -10.64 18.37 -14.59
C SER A 695 -10.31 17.03 -15.26
N MET A 696 -11.27 16.13 -15.24
CA MET A 696 -11.19 14.81 -15.88
C MET A 696 -12.49 14.46 -16.58
N LEU A 697 -12.40 13.61 -17.61
CA LEU A 697 -13.56 13.06 -18.30
C LEU A 697 -14.13 11.88 -17.49
N ILE A 698 -15.43 11.88 -17.22
CA ILE A 698 -16.14 10.78 -16.56
C ILE A 698 -17.41 10.42 -17.32
N GLY A 699 -17.87 9.18 -17.21
CA GLY A 699 -19.17 8.76 -17.69
C GLY A 699 -20.25 9.07 -16.65
N HIS A 700 -21.44 9.43 -17.12
CA HIS A 700 -22.66 9.57 -16.35
C HIS A 700 -23.73 8.76 -17.07
N ASN A 701 -24.15 7.64 -16.49
CA ASN A 701 -25.17 6.77 -17.06
C ASN A 701 -26.57 7.41 -16.99
N ALA A 702 -27.48 6.85 -17.76
CA ALA A 702 -28.90 7.29 -17.72
C ALA A 702 -29.50 7.01 -16.33
N GLY A 703 -30.36 7.90 -15.87
CA GLY A 703 -30.98 7.88 -14.55
C GLY A 703 -30.97 9.28 -13.89
N SER A 704 -31.72 9.44 -12.82
CA SER A 704 -31.73 10.70 -12.01
C SER A 704 -31.88 12.02 -12.83
N GLY A 705 -32.72 12.00 -13.88
CA GLY A 705 -32.92 13.14 -14.77
C GLY A 705 -32.00 13.21 -15.97
N VAL A 706 -31.10 12.28 -16.15
CA VAL A 706 -30.27 12.11 -17.35
C VAL A 706 -30.96 11.08 -18.25
N GLU A 707 -31.46 11.53 -19.40
CA GLU A 707 -32.21 10.67 -20.32
C GLU A 707 -31.34 9.62 -21.05
N LYS A 708 -30.08 9.98 -21.35
CA LYS A 708 -29.11 9.12 -22.07
C LYS A 708 -27.73 9.28 -21.45
N PRO A 709 -26.91 8.21 -21.47
CA PRO A 709 -25.54 8.29 -20.99
C PRO A 709 -24.76 9.45 -21.65
N VAL A 710 -24.02 10.20 -20.86
CA VAL A 710 -23.23 11.35 -21.32
C VAL A 710 -21.85 11.36 -20.66
N ALA A 711 -20.83 11.69 -21.44
CA ALA A 711 -19.50 11.93 -20.87
C ALA A 711 -19.36 13.41 -20.46
N VAL A 712 -18.95 13.64 -19.23
CA VAL A 712 -18.88 14.96 -18.59
C VAL A 712 -17.43 15.28 -18.19
N ASN A 713 -17.02 16.54 -18.34
CA ASN A 713 -15.79 17.03 -17.75
C ASN A 713 -16.07 17.58 -16.34
N THR A 714 -15.37 17.06 -15.34
CA THR A 714 -15.51 17.52 -13.97
C THR A 714 -14.90 18.90 -13.76
N PRO A 715 -15.34 19.68 -12.75
CA PRO A 715 -14.58 20.82 -12.30
C PRO A 715 -13.26 20.43 -11.65
N ASP A 716 -12.38 21.41 -11.44
CA ASP A 716 -11.16 21.25 -10.65
C ASP A 716 -11.50 21.29 -9.15
N PHE A 717 -10.72 20.56 -8.35
CA PHE A 717 -10.85 20.55 -6.90
C PHE A 717 -9.53 20.91 -6.21
N PHE A 718 -9.62 21.75 -5.19
CA PHE A 718 -8.51 22.07 -4.32
C PHE A 718 -8.97 21.98 -2.86
N ALA A 719 -8.70 20.85 -2.22
CA ALA A 719 -9.03 20.59 -0.82
C ALA A 719 -7.83 20.92 0.07
N MET A 720 -8.03 21.72 1.10
CA MET A 720 -7.01 22.08 2.09
C MET A 720 -7.43 21.59 3.49
N ASN A 721 -6.45 21.15 4.29
CA ASN A 721 -6.68 20.67 5.65
C ASN A 721 -5.73 21.37 6.63
N LEU A 722 -6.23 21.65 7.83
CA LEU A 722 -5.44 22.19 8.94
C LEU A 722 -5.54 21.27 10.14
N LYS A 723 -4.39 20.96 10.73
CA LYS A 723 -4.29 20.22 12.00
C LYS A 723 -3.41 20.97 12.96
N VAL A 724 -3.82 20.98 14.23
CA VAL A 724 -3.04 21.45 15.37
C VAL A 724 -2.92 20.32 16.38
N ALA A 725 -1.73 20.10 16.91
CA ALA A 725 -1.46 19.08 17.93
C ALA A 725 -0.58 19.66 19.04
N TYR A 726 -0.83 19.22 20.27
CA TYR A 726 -0.05 19.61 21.45
C TYR A 726 0.22 18.41 22.35
N ASP A 727 1.51 18.21 22.71
CA ASP A 727 1.97 17.12 23.55
C ASP A 727 2.08 17.58 25.01
N ILE A 728 1.33 16.94 25.90
CA ILE A 728 1.25 17.21 27.34
C ILE A 728 1.94 16.06 28.08
N PRO A 729 3.16 16.22 28.61
CA PRO A 729 3.77 15.20 29.46
C PRO A 729 2.99 15.10 30.76
N ILE A 730 2.49 13.91 31.10
CA ILE A 730 1.72 13.65 32.32
C ILE A 730 2.66 13.17 33.43
N TYR A 731 3.45 12.13 33.13
CA TYR A 731 4.34 11.52 34.12
C TYR A 731 5.48 10.75 33.44
N LYS A 732 6.74 11.03 33.78
CA LYS A 732 7.93 10.36 33.21
C LYS A 732 7.84 10.15 31.69
N SER A 733 7.57 8.89 31.29
CA SER A 733 7.44 8.48 29.87
C SER A 733 6.01 8.59 29.31
N LEU A 734 5.02 9.04 30.11
CA LEU A 734 3.63 9.11 29.69
C LEU A 734 3.30 10.50 29.12
N THR A 735 2.89 10.56 27.87
CA THR A 735 2.50 11.79 27.17
C THR A 735 1.05 11.68 26.69
N LEU A 736 0.26 12.72 26.91
CA LEU A 736 -1.05 12.94 26.29
C LEU A 736 -0.87 13.90 25.10
N GLN A 737 -1.12 13.44 23.91
CA GLN A 737 -1.25 14.31 22.74
C GLN A 737 -2.72 14.64 22.51
N VAL A 738 -3.04 15.92 22.40
CA VAL A 738 -4.36 16.39 21.97
C VAL A 738 -4.22 17.02 20.59
N ASN A 739 -5.20 16.79 19.72
CA ASN A 739 -5.21 17.37 18.39
C ASN A 739 -6.61 17.79 17.99
N SER A 740 -6.69 18.77 17.07
CA SER A 740 -7.93 19.23 16.47
C SER A 740 -7.63 19.85 15.11
N GLY A 741 -8.66 19.97 14.28
CA GLY A 741 -8.48 20.61 12.98
C GLY A 741 -9.71 20.57 12.09
N ILE A 742 -9.47 20.94 10.84
CA ILE A 742 -10.50 21.03 9.80
C ILE A 742 -9.96 20.29 8.56
N GLN A 743 -10.73 19.35 8.06
CA GLN A 743 -10.50 18.76 6.75
C GLN A 743 -11.33 19.50 5.70
N ASN A 744 -10.74 19.66 4.51
CA ASN A 744 -11.36 20.33 3.37
C ASN A 744 -11.89 21.74 3.72
N ILE A 745 -11.02 22.62 4.22
CA ILE A 745 -11.35 24.02 4.59
C ILE A 745 -12.02 24.77 3.42
N THR A 746 -11.58 24.50 2.21
CA THR A 746 -12.09 25.10 0.97
C THR A 746 -13.49 24.61 0.61
N ASN A 747 -13.96 23.54 1.24
CA ASN A 747 -15.22 22.86 0.91
C ASN A 747 -15.31 22.48 -0.58
N ALA A 748 -14.19 22.04 -1.14
CA ALA A 748 -14.11 21.56 -2.51
C ALA A 748 -14.76 20.16 -2.57
N TYR A 749 -16.04 20.12 -2.91
CA TYR A 749 -16.86 18.90 -2.89
C TYR A 749 -17.77 18.88 -4.11
N GLN A 750 -18.12 17.70 -4.61
CA GLN A 750 -19.08 17.55 -5.71
C GLN A 750 -20.42 18.15 -5.29
N LYS A 751 -21.15 18.77 -6.24
CA LYS A 751 -22.42 19.45 -5.99
C LYS A 751 -23.60 18.89 -6.78
N ASP A 752 -23.31 18.16 -7.83
CA ASP A 752 -24.24 17.60 -8.81
C ASP A 752 -24.35 16.09 -8.66
N PHE A 753 -24.46 15.62 -7.41
CA PHE A 753 -24.76 14.21 -7.14
C PHE A 753 -26.13 13.85 -7.71
N ASP A 754 -26.23 12.62 -8.22
CA ASP A 754 -27.51 12.05 -8.59
C ASP A 754 -28.41 11.82 -7.38
N LYS A 755 -29.73 11.99 -7.60
CA LYS A 755 -30.75 11.93 -6.54
C LYS A 755 -31.66 10.73 -6.68
N GLY A 756 -32.16 10.28 -5.54
CA GLY A 756 -33.19 9.24 -5.47
C GLY A 756 -32.63 7.84 -5.79
N TRP A 757 -33.56 6.91 -6.02
CA TRP A 757 -33.21 5.48 -6.19
C TRP A 757 -32.61 5.16 -7.56
N ASN A 758 -32.98 5.93 -8.61
CA ASN A 758 -32.49 5.74 -9.98
C ASN A 758 -31.21 6.53 -10.26
N ARG A 759 -30.31 6.61 -9.26
CA ARG A 759 -29.03 7.30 -9.37
C ARG A 759 -27.98 6.43 -10.06
N ASP A 760 -27.07 7.04 -10.82
CA ASP A 760 -25.81 6.43 -11.20
C ASP A 760 -24.86 6.45 -9.99
N SER A 761 -24.76 5.33 -9.26
CA SER A 761 -23.90 5.23 -8.08
C SER A 761 -22.42 5.44 -8.39
N ASN A 762 -22.01 5.30 -9.66
CA ASN A 762 -20.64 5.52 -10.12
C ASN A 762 -20.39 6.99 -10.49
N TYR A 763 -21.43 7.84 -10.56
CA TYR A 763 -21.27 9.28 -10.82
C TYR A 763 -20.83 10.01 -9.55
N ILE A 764 -19.67 9.64 -9.05
CA ILE A 764 -18.98 10.28 -7.92
C ILE A 764 -17.56 10.64 -8.32
N TYR A 765 -17.12 11.86 -7.95
CA TYR A 765 -15.81 12.40 -8.27
C TYR A 765 -15.45 13.53 -7.29
N GLY A 766 -14.20 13.91 -7.20
CA GLY A 766 -13.75 14.95 -6.28
C GLY A 766 -13.32 14.40 -4.91
N PRO A 767 -13.09 15.27 -3.94
CA PRO A 767 -12.67 14.88 -2.59
C PRO A 767 -13.73 14.03 -1.87
N SER A 768 -13.31 13.02 -1.15
CA SER A 768 -14.19 12.09 -0.42
C SER A 768 -15.00 12.74 0.70
N LEU A 769 -14.52 13.83 1.29
CA LEU A 769 -15.17 14.49 2.42
C LEU A 769 -15.45 15.96 2.10
N PRO A 770 -16.64 16.49 2.45
CA PRO A 770 -16.89 17.92 2.53
C PRO A 770 -16.09 18.53 3.69
N ARG A 771 -16.22 19.85 3.91
CA ARG A 771 -15.61 20.51 5.08
C ARG A 771 -16.03 19.80 6.36
N SER A 772 -15.07 19.24 7.08
CA SER A 772 -15.32 18.42 8.28
C SER A 772 -14.42 18.86 9.43
N PHE A 773 -14.91 18.76 10.66
CA PHE A 773 -14.19 19.18 11.86
C PHE A 773 -13.81 17.95 12.68
N PHE A 774 -12.56 17.88 13.12
CA PHE A 774 -12.10 16.76 13.93
C PHE A 774 -11.41 17.19 15.22
N MET A 775 -11.44 16.29 16.20
CA MET A 775 -10.64 16.35 17.41
C MET A 775 -10.18 14.95 17.79
N GLY A 776 -9.07 14.87 18.49
CA GLY A 776 -8.55 13.59 18.97
C GLY A 776 -7.66 13.74 20.18
N ALA A 777 -7.50 12.62 20.87
CA ALA A 777 -6.56 12.48 21.98
C ALA A 777 -5.83 11.15 21.88
N LYS A 778 -4.55 11.14 22.23
CA LYS A 778 -3.68 9.96 22.19
C LYS A 778 -2.78 9.93 23.41
N VAL A 779 -2.79 8.81 24.13
CA VAL A 779 -1.88 8.54 25.25
C VAL A 779 -0.75 7.66 24.74
N ILE A 780 0.48 8.07 24.98
CA ILE A 780 1.71 7.44 24.49
C ILE A 780 2.61 7.12 25.70
N TYR A 781 3.06 5.86 25.76
CA TYR A 781 4.01 5.36 26.78
C TYR A 781 5.26 4.75 26.14
#